data_cc79538f9cfb4a24e109ab7402732c9b
#
_entry.id   cc79538f9cfb4a24e109ab7402732c9b
#
_cell.length_a   1.000
_cell.length_b   1.000
_cell.length_c   1.000
_cell.angle_alpha   90.00
_cell.angle_beta   90.00
_cell.angle_gamma   90.00
#
_symmetry.space_group_name_H-M   'P 1'
#
loop_
_entity.id
_entity.type
_entity.pdbx_description
1 polymer ?
#
loop_
_entity_poly.entity_id
_entity_poly.type
_entity_poly.pdbx_seq_one_letter_code
_entity_poly.pdbx_strand_id
1 'polypeptide(L)'
;MSLINPLIGSNLVGAGAASFDSTLIGNSVWLDGSADVLTKSFGSGANQQEFVLAAWVQRNLFGSLQFFFGSGASARQFGFGFTASDELELRDFDSPVNARYISNALFRDIGWYHVLASIKTTESTASDRVKIFVNGSEITSFSTETDPSLNFDMNWGISGDTHAIGSYFDGSAKNFFKGYIAQPLYISGKSIQGGDFTISSFLGQFTFGTNGSQFTPKKDSEIAALATGSNSFFLDFSTASVALSSGVTPTSNAGTVSGSLSNLTDGNFTNDWRSNVDPATSVSNAEISFDLSSAKDVKAVKITGRSPITGNFKVQFSDNGSDFTDTGTTFSNVSITTTANSGILDLTSDNPGSHRYWKLINISNSSGTSAWGFREIILDSVAGNLGTDASGNSNDFTLTSMGSANQSSNTPSKAYQTFNPLWKSNNSFTLTDGNTKANLASGGGIIPLTKTIGGNEKVYVEFVATDANNSNFGIGVAKDDIAMNSSFRASGIIGWESDGDRYIDGSQTATNVRSWSDGAVLALALDMENRKLWIRDATGWQGSSGTDNPEDNTTGVSLPSSIGDNAYIVFGNSSGSQDQDAELKTEANSALTYAVPSGFVTLNTADQTAPTHQGIDHFNTVLYTGNGTAIASGGKAVTGTGFQPDWVWIKNRDASDSHALYDVVRGTTKQLEADTAAVESTESEGLTTFGTGFTVGNLAQVNTSSEDYVAWQWLAGGSAVSNTEGSLASSVSVSPAGNFSVGTYSGASGAQTVGHGLSAAPDMLIVKGRNVADSWRVFHTDLGNTRILSLNLSNVGASSSIYWNNDGPTSTTFTVATDASVNGSGNNYVFLAFRSIPGVCKVGLYEGNASSNGTYISMGFKPRLIMVKVVDSGVSSDGNWTIYDTARQSFNSASSNPSLFADDDRDEKSNSHKIDILSDGVKFRDNSNQTNSSRTYLYFAMANIAGGGTAAPIYGR
;
A
#
# COMPACT_ATOMS: atom_id res chain seq x y z
N MET A 1 1.17 -44.63 -10.80
CA MET A 1 0.30 -44.55 -11.99
C MET A 1 -0.37 -43.18 -12.00
N SER A 2 0.07 -42.45 -12.94
CA SER A 2 -0.29 -41.03 -13.22
C SER A 2 -1.74 -40.94 -13.67
N LEU A 3 -2.48 -39.95 -13.20
CA LEU A 3 -3.65 -39.40 -13.85
C LEU A 3 -3.45 -37.93 -14.06
N ILE A 4 -2.80 -37.61 -15.14
CA ILE A 4 -2.83 -36.28 -15.79
C ILE A 4 -4.19 -36.18 -16.47
N ASN A 5 -4.94 -35.19 -16.13
CA ASN A 5 -6.18 -34.84 -16.85
C ASN A 5 -5.83 -33.78 -17.91
N PRO A 6 -5.88 -34.08 -19.19
CA PRO A 6 -5.67 -33.08 -20.25
C PRO A 6 -7.02 -32.49 -20.66
N LEU A 7 -7.32 -31.29 -20.16
CA LEU A 7 -8.39 -30.45 -20.72
C LEU A 7 -7.78 -29.11 -21.11
N ILE A 8 -6.99 -29.14 -22.18
CA ILE A 8 -6.73 -27.94 -22.98
C ILE A 8 -7.42 -28.16 -24.31
N GLY A 9 -8.63 -27.65 -24.41
CA GLY A 9 -9.42 -27.54 -25.62
C GLY A 9 -9.84 -26.11 -25.82
N SER A 10 -9.13 -25.45 -26.75
CA SER A 10 -9.49 -24.26 -27.53
C SER A 10 -10.87 -23.60 -27.28
N ASN A 11 -10.83 -22.27 -27.19
CA ASN A 11 -11.92 -21.29 -27.16
C ASN A 11 -12.42 -20.90 -25.77
N LEU A 12 -11.66 -20.03 -25.11
CA LEU A 12 -12.18 -19.14 -24.09
C LEU A 12 -11.87 -17.69 -24.44
N VAL A 13 -12.53 -17.21 -25.50
CA VAL A 13 -12.86 -15.79 -25.60
C VAL A 13 -14.08 -15.63 -24.69
N GLY A 14 -13.90 -15.04 -23.50
CA GLY A 14 -15.02 -14.61 -22.65
C GLY A 14 -15.26 -15.33 -21.33
N ALA A 15 -14.28 -16.01 -20.73
CA ALA A 15 -14.34 -16.26 -19.29
C ALA A 15 -13.67 -15.05 -18.60
N GLY A 16 -14.47 -14.18 -17.98
CA GLY A 16 -13.95 -13.09 -17.15
C GLY A 16 -12.95 -13.68 -16.13
N ALA A 17 -11.82 -13.02 -15.94
CA ALA A 17 -10.88 -13.38 -14.89
C ALA A 17 -11.63 -13.57 -13.57
N ALA A 18 -11.30 -14.60 -12.80
CA ALA A 18 -11.92 -14.84 -11.49
C ALA A 18 -11.80 -13.56 -10.66
N SER A 19 -12.93 -13.03 -10.19
CA SER A 19 -12.94 -11.84 -9.33
C SER A 19 -12.32 -12.20 -7.98
N PHE A 20 -11.47 -11.34 -7.47
CA PHE A 20 -10.95 -11.47 -6.12
C PHE A 20 -12.07 -11.25 -5.09
N ASP A 21 -12.14 -12.08 -4.08
CA ASP A 21 -13.11 -11.96 -2.99
C ASP A 21 -12.58 -10.97 -1.93
N SER A 22 -13.08 -9.75 -1.92
CA SER A 22 -12.70 -8.72 -0.94
C SER A 22 -13.22 -8.98 0.48
N THR A 23 -13.98 -10.05 0.70
CA THR A 23 -14.56 -10.42 1.99
C THR A 23 -13.83 -11.57 2.69
N LEU A 24 -12.66 -12.01 2.17
CA LEU A 24 -11.89 -13.13 2.75
C LEU A 24 -11.51 -12.89 4.21
N ILE A 25 -11.13 -11.66 4.56
CA ILE A 25 -10.89 -11.20 5.93
C ILE A 25 -11.90 -10.12 6.26
N GLY A 26 -12.73 -10.35 7.27
CA GLY A 26 -13.77 -9.40 7.68
C GLY A 26 -13.24 -8.18 8.39
N ASN A 27 -12.27 -8.36 9.29
CA ASN A 27 -11.83 -7.33 10.20
C ASN A 27 -10.33 -7.37 10.47
N SER A 28 -9.81 -6.22 10.90
CA SER A 28 -8.49 -6.04 11.51
C SER A 28 -8.64 -5.24 12.81
N VAL A 29 -7.57 -5.14 13.56
CA VAL A 29 -7.45 -4.23 14.69
C VAL A 29 -6.37 -3.19 14.39
N TRP A 30 -6.68 -1.92 14.70
CA TRP A 30 -5.72 -0.83 14.67
C TRP A 30 -5.12 -0.60 16.05
N LEU A 31 -3.80 -0.44 16.12
CA LEU A 31 -3.02 -0.21 17.33
C LEU A 31 -2.29 1.13 17.24
N ASP A 32 -2.34 1.92 18.31
CA ASP A 32 -1.83 3.30 18.35
C ASP A 32 -0.30 3.41 18.50
N GLY A 33 0.36 2.31 18.86
CA GLY A 33 1.79 2.27 19.11
C GLY A 33 2.24 2.82 20.46
N SER A 34 1.31 3.05 21.39
CA SER A 34 1.63 3.60 22.71
C SER A 34 1.20 2.74 23.89
N ALA A 35 -0.01 2.20 23.86
CA ALA A 35 -0.59 1.45 24.98
C ALA A 35 -1.48 0.28 24.56
N ASP A 36 -1.88 0.24 23.29
CA ASP A 36 -2.79 -0.77 22.75
C ASP A 36 -2.12 -2.14 22.70
N VAL A 37 -2.67 -3.10 23.41
CA VAL A 37 -2.16 -4.47 23.44
C VAL A 37 -3.24 -5.47 23.84
N LEU A 38 -3.17 -6.66 23.21
CA LEU A 38 -3.95 -7.82 23.64
C LEU A 38 -3.01 -8.77 24.38
N THR A 39 -3.39 -9.23 25.57
CA THR A 39 -2.56 -10.09 26.42
C THR A 39 -3.27 -11.36 26.86
N LYS A 40 -2.50 -12.45 26.99
CA LYS A 40 -2.97 -13.74 27.52
C LYS A 40 -1.84 -14.47 28.24
N SER A 41 -2.18 -15.23 29.29
CA SER A 41 -1.31 -16.24 29.86
C SER A 41 -1.82 -17.63 29.49
N PHE A 42 -0.97 -18.45 28.88
CA PHE A 42 -1.34 -19.82 28.56
C PHE A 42 -1.28 -20.73 29.79
N GLY A 43 -2.12 -21.78 29.76
CA GLY A 43 -2.00 -22.93 30.69
C GLY A 43 -0.77 -23.79 30.38
N SER A 44 -0.64 -24.91 31.09
CA SER A 44 0.40 -25.90 30.80
C SER A 44 0.12 -26.65 29.49
N GLY A 45 1.16 -27.12 28.82
CA GLY A 45 1.06 -28.03 27.66
C GLY A 45 1.22 -27.39 26.30
N ALA A 46 1.55 -26.09 26.21
CA ALA A 46 1.99 -25.50 24.93
C ALA A 46 3.36 -26.11 24.54
N ASN A 47 3.52 -26.41 23.26
CA ASN A 47 4.78 -26.93 22.75
C ASN A 47 5.73 -25.76 22.42
N GLN A 48 6.82 -25.67 23.17
CA GLN A 48 7.84 -24.65 23.04
C GLN A 48 8.91 -24.97 21.98
N GLN A 49 8.98 -26.22 21.55
CA GLN A 49 9.96 -26.71 20.57
C GLN A 49 9.40 -26.75 19.14
N GLU A 50 8.07 -26.78 19.01
CA GLU A 50 7.43 -26.87 17.70
C GLU A 50 6.15 -26.03 17.68
N PHE A 51 6.12 -24.98 16.83
CA PHE A 51 4.94 -24.11 16.68
C PHE A 51 5.02 -23.19 15.44
N VAL A 52 3.87 -22.58 15.10
CA VAL A 52 3.77 -21.53 14.08
C VAL A 52 3.15 -20.28 14.68
N LEU A 53 3.69 -19.13 14.32
CA LEU A 53 3.10 -17.80 14.49
C LEU A 53 2.88 -17.17 13.12
N ALA A 54 1.71 -16.61 12.89
CA ALA A 54 1.42 -15.88 11.64
C ALA A 54 0.46 -14.71 11.88
N ALA A 55 0.57 -13.68 11.06
CA ALA A 55 -0.39 -12.57 11.01
C ALA A 55 -0.25 -11.81 9.69
N TRP A 56 -1.30 -11.08 9.32
CA TRP A 56 -1.21 -9.96 8.41
C TRP A 56 -0.95 -8.69 9.21
N VAL A 57 0.02 -7.88 8.77
CA VAL A 57 0.40 -6.63 9.43
C VAL A 57 0.55 -5.51 8.39
N GLN A 58 0.06 -4.30 8.74
CA GLN A 58 0.29 -3.09 7.96
C GLN A 58 0.91 -2.05 8.88
N ARG A 59 2.06 -1.52 8.50
CA ARG A 59 2.82 -0.57 9.32
C ARG A 59 2.40 0.87 9.06
N ASN A 60 2.19 1.63 10.12
CA ASN A 60 1.90 3.06 10.07
C ASN A 60 3.03 3.94 10.62
N LEU A 61 4.06 3.32 11.20
CA LEU A 61 5.25 3.98 11.72
C LEU A 61 6.50 3.24 11.26
N PHE A 62 7.48 3.98 10.73
CA PHE A 62 8.78 3.49 10.29
C PHE A 62 9.90 4.06 11.16
N GLY A 63 11.06 3.41 11.18
CA GLY A 63 12.21 3.86 11.92
C GLY A 63 12.11 3.69 13.44
N SER A 64 11.25 2.79 13.91
CA SER A 64 11.04 2.49 15.34
C SER A 64 11.01 1.00 15.60
N LEU A 65 11.56 0.59 16.75
CA LEU A 65 11.49 -0.80 17.21
C LEU A 65 10.05 -1.12 17.65
N GLN A 66 9.42 -2.11 17.02
CA GLN A 66 8.01 -2.47 17.22
C GLN A 66 7.81 -3.96 17.11
N PHE A 67 6.97 -4.55 17.95
CA PHE A 67 6.65 -5.98 17.92
C PHE A 67 5.15 -6.19 17.80
N PHE A 68 4.77 -7.12 16.92
CA PHE A 68 3.39 -7.58 16.77
C PHE A 68 3.11 -8.88 17.52
N PHE A 69 4.13 -9.70 17.87
CA PHE A 69 4.07 -10.77 18.86
C PHE A 69 5.17 -10.60 19.89
N GLY A 70 4.84 -10.78 21.15
CA GLY A 70 5.80 -10.77 22.24
C GLY A 70 5.37 -11.67 23.40
N SER A 71 6.32 -12.23 24.13
CA SER A 71 6.05 -12.94 25.38
C SER A 71 7.21 -12.86 26.35
N GLY A 72 6.93 -13.06 27.63
CA GLY A 72 7.99 -13.27 28.60
C GLY A 72 7.72 -12.73 30.00
N ALA A 73 8.74 -12.87 30.82
CA ALA A 73 8.93 -12.28 32.13
C ALA A 73 10.28 -11.54 32.13
N SER A 74 10.61 -10.83 33.20
CA SER A 74 11.78 -9.92 33.24
C SER A 74 13.14 -10.49 32.80
N ALA A 75 13.33 -11.82 32.81
CA ALA A 75 14.57 -12.48 32.42
C ALA A 75 14.50 -13.26 31.09
N ARG A 76 13.29 -13.60 30.65
CA ARG A 76 13.02 -14.44 29.47
C ARG A 76 12.09 -13.68 28.54
N GLN A 77 12.40 -13.66 27.26
CA GLN A 77 11.66 -12.83 26.31
C GLN A 77 11.66 -13.47 24.93
N PHE A 78 10.51 -13.39 24.26
CA PHE A 78 10.35 -13.69 22.85
C PHE A 78 9.77 -12.46 22.14
N GLY A 79 10.19 -12.20 20.92
CA GLY A 79 9.65 -11.12 20.12
C GLY A 79 9.71 -11.40 18.62
N PHE A 80 8.61 -11.07 17.91
CA PHE A 80 8.56 -11.08 16.46
C PHE A 80 8.01 -9.74 16.00
N GLY A 81 8.80 -8.95 15.25
CA GLY A 81 8.49 -7.57 14.95
C GLY A 81 9.48 -6.91 14.00
N PHE A 82 9.59 -5.57 14.08
CA PHE A 82 10.47 -4.78 13.24
C PHE A 82 11.48 -4.00 14.05
N THR A 83 12.74 -3.97 13.59
CA THR A 83 13.81 -3.15 14.19
C THR A 83 13.59 -1.66 13.93
N ALA A 84 14.37 -0.82 14.61
CA ALA A 84 14.43 0.63 14.34
C ALA A 84 15.04 0.96 12.94
N SER A 85 15.63 -0.01 12.28
CA SER A 85 16.11 0.11 10.89
C SER A 85 15.09 -0.42 9.87
N ASP A 86 13.87 -0.78 10.31
CA ASP A 86 12.79 -1.35 9.50
C ASP A 86 13.04 -2.77 8.96
N GLU A 87 13.96 -3.50 9.56
CA GLU A 87 14.21 -4.92 9.28
C GLU A 87 13.21 -5.80 10.04
N LEU A 88 12.88 -6.98 9.55
CA LEU A 88 12.10 -7.96 10.29
C LEU A 88 13.00 -8.68 11.30
N GLU A 89 12.60 -8.72 12.57
CA GLU A 89 13.33 -9.38 13.65
C GLU A 89 12.49 -10.45 14.34
N LEU A 90 13.04 -11.67 14.45
CA LEU A 90 12.60 -12.67 15.41
C LEU A 90 13.71 -12.84 16.43
N ARG A 91 13.38 -12.76 17.72
CA ARG A 91 14.34 -12.97 18.79
C ARG A 91 13.78 -13.79 19.93
N ASP A 92 14.62 -14.63 20.50
CA ASP A 92 14.43 -15.33 21.76
C ASP A 92 15.61 -15.02 22.66
N PHE A 93 15.33 -14.40 23.78
CA PHE A 93 16.37 -13.85 24.66
C PHE A 93 16.20 -14.39 26.08
N ASP A 94 17.24 -15.04 26.52
CA ASP A 94 17.50 -15.33 27.92
C ASP A 94 19.01 -15.05 28.08
N SER A 95 19.53 -14.41 29.01
CA SER A 95 20.96 -14.02 29.00
C SER A 95 21.88 -15.24 29.05
N PRO A 96 22.56 -15.67 27.96
CA PRO A 96 22.77 -15.05 26.66
C PRO A 96 21.57 -15.19 25.65
N VAL A 97 21.68 -14.57 24.45
CA VAL A 97 20.72 -14.70 23.34
C VAL A 97 20.63 -16.16 22.90
N ASN A 98 19.43 -16.71 22.85
CA ASN A 98 19.16 -18.10 22.45
C ASN A 98 18.93 -18.25 20.93
N ALA A 99 18.15 -17.32 20.35
CA ALA A 99 17.92 -17.25 18.91
C ALA A 99 17.73 -15.79 18.49
N ARG A 100 18.27 -15.42 17.33
CA ARG A 100 18.07 -14.09 16.78
C ARG A 100 18.23 -14.09 15.27
N TYR A 101 17.22 -13.56 14.58
CA TYR A 101 17.19 -13.41 13.14
C TYR A 101 16.82 -11.97 12.81
N ILE A 102 17.69 -11.25 12.12
CA ILE A 102 17.42 -9.90 11.59
C ILE A 102 17.60 -9.97 10.09
N SER A 103 16.54 -9.70 9.33
CA SER A 103 16.58 -9.75 7.86
C SER A 103 17.49 -8.69 7.26
N ASN A 104 18.08 -8.97 6.09
CA ASN A 104 18.68 -7.94 5.24
C ASN A 104 17.62 -7.13 4.48
N ALA A 105 16.39 -7.63 4.40
CA ALA A 105 15.26 -6.96 3.77
C ALA A 105 14.68 -5.88 4.68
N LEU A 106 14.30 -4.73 4.08
CA LEU A 106 13.65 -3.61 4.76
C LEU A 106 12.18 -3.55 4.39
N PHE A 107 11.34 -3.40 5.41
CA PHE A 107 9.89 -3.42 5.32
C PHE A 107 9.33 -2.01 5.53
N ARG A 108 9.43 -1.15 4.51
CA ARG A 108 9.05 0.27 4.52
C ARG A 108 7.90 0.61 3.59
N ASP A 109 7.14 -0.39 3.15
CA ASP A 109 5.94 -0.22 2.34
C ASP A 109 4.72 0.07 3.23
N ILE A 110 3.76 0.81 2.67
CA ILE A 110 2.46 1.08 3.29
C ILE A 110 1.43 -0.03 3.05
N GLY A 111 1.78 -1.03 2.24
CA GLY A 111 0.95 -2.21 1.98
C GLY A 111 0.94 -3.19 3.15
N TRP A 112 0.00 -4.13 3.10
CA TRP A 112 -0.08 -5.25 4.03
C TRP A 112 1.05 -6.26 3.78
N TYR A 113 1.55 -6.89 4.85
CA TYR A 113 2.49 -8.01 4.82
C TYR A 113 1.88 -9.20 5.53
N HIS A 114 1.88 -10.38 4.93
CA HIS A 114 1.72 -11.61 5.67
C HIS A 114 3.07 -12.03 6.24
N VAL A 115 3.17 -12.14 7.54
CA VAL A 115 4.39 -12.60 8.24
C VAL A 115 4.12 -13.94 8.91
N LEU A 116 5.05 -14.88 8.78
CA LEU A 116 4.96 -16.20 9.40
C LEU A 116 6.32 -16.64 9.91
N ALA A 117 6.36 -17.12 11.14
CA ALA A 117 7.49 -17.84 11.71
C ALA A 117 7.09 -19.29 12.04
N SER A 118 7.81 -20.24 11.50
CA SER A 118 7.67 -21.66 11.81
C SER A 118 8.90 -22.15 12.55
N ILE A 119 8.69 -22.67 13.75
CA ILE A 119 9.74 -23.09 14.67
C ILE A 119 9.67 -24.60 14.88
N LYS A 120 10.82 -25.29 14.78
CA LYS A 120 10.98 -26.68 15.14
C LYS A 120 12.41 -26.95 15.62
N THR A 121 12.69 -26.72 16.90
CA THR A 121 14.04 -26.80 17.45
C THR A 121 14.57 -28.23 17.52
N THR A 122 13.73 -29.25 17.29
CA THR A 122 14.10 -30.65 17.18
C THR A 122 14.74 -31.05 15.85
N GLU A 123 14.77 -30.13 14.86
CA GLU A 123 15.45 -30.39 13.59
C GLU A 123 16.95 -30.52 13.78
N SER A 124 17.55 -31.56 13.12
CA SER A 124 18.96 -31.84 13.23
C SER A 124 19.84 -30.74 12.63
N THR A 125 19.42 -30.14 11.51
CA THR A 125 20.09 -29.01 10.85
C THR A 125 19.72 -27.72 11.58
N ALA A 126 20.70 -26.95 12.01
CA ALA A 126 20.48 -25.73 12.78
C ALA A 126 19.65 -24.70 11.99
N SER A 127 19.98 -24.45 10.74
CA SER A 127 19.28 -23.51 9.85
C SER A 127 17.84 -23.94 9.50
N ASP A 128 17.42 -25.16 9.82
CA ASP A 128 16.04 -25.64 9.62
C ASP A 128 15.18 -25.49 10.88
N ARG A 129 15.74 -25.06 12.03
CA ARG A 129 14.99 -24.94 13.28
C ARG A 129 14.04 -23.74 13.32
N VAL A 130 14.36 -22.68 12.59
CA VAL A 130 13.51 -21.49 12.45
C VAL A 130 13.42 -21.13 10.97
N LYS A 131 12.19 -21.00 10.46
CA LYS A 131 11.90 -20.53 9.10
C LYS A 131 10.97 -19.33 9.18
N ILE A 132 11.34 -18.26 8.48
CA ILE A 132 10.57 -17.00 8.46
C ILE A 132 10.11 -16.74 7.02
N PHE A 133 8.83 -16.41 6.86
CA PHE A 133 8.24 -16.13 5.55
C PHE A 133 7.56 -14.76 5.56
N VAL A 134 7.69 -14.04 4.45
CA VAL A 134 6.93 -12.82 4.19
C VAL A 134 6.23 -12.95 2.84
N ASN A 135 4.92 -12.70 2.83
CA ASN A 135 4.07 -12.84 1.64
C ASN A 135 4.29 -14.18 0.91
N GLY A 136 4.45 -15.26 1.68
CA GLY A 136 4.66 -16.62 1.18
C GLY A 136 6.08 -16.98 0.73
N SER A 137 6.99 -16.02 0.73
CA SER A 137 8.41 -16.23 0.36
C SER A 137 9.27 -16.38 1.61
N GLU A 138 10.12 -17.40 1.66
CA GLU A 138 11.07 -17.59 2.75
C GLU A 138 12.16 -16.52 2.76
N ILE A 139 12.45 -15.95 3.92
CA ILE A 139 13.60 -15.07 4.14
C ILE A 139 14.82 -15.93 4.42
N THR A 140 15.79 -15.85 3.52
CA THR A 140 17.03 -16.67 3.59
C THR A 140 18.29 -15.81 3.76
N SER A 141 18.14 -14.48 3.85
CA SER A 141 19.25 -13.53 3.97
C SER A 141 19.09 -12.69 5.24
N PHE A 142 20.02 -12.84 6.16
CA PHE A 142 20.01 -12.21 7.47
C PHE A 142 21.28 -11.40 7.71
N SER A 143 21.14 -10.24 8.36
CA SER A 143 22.26 -9.45 8.90
C SER A 143 22.74 -10.00 10.25
N THR A 144 21.83 -10.68 10.96
CA THR A 144 22.10 -11.45 12.18
C THR A 144 21.35 -12.75 12.08
N GLU A 145 22.06 -13.86 12.31
CA GLU A 145 21.47 -15.19 12.36
C GLU A 145 22.11 -15.99 13.51
N THR A 146 21.28 -16.37 14.46
CA THR A 146 21.66 -17.20 15.60
C THR A 146 20.60 -18.26 15.77
N ASP A 147 20.94 -19.50 15.44
CA ASP A 147 20.05 -20.64 15.56
C ASP A 147 19.89 -21.09 17.02
N PRO A 148 18.68 -21.48 17.45
CA PRO A 148 18.49 -22.10 18.75
C PRO A 148 19.23 -23.45 18.80
N SER A 149 19.66 -23.88 19.99
CA SER A 149 20.25 -25.21 20.17
C SER A 149 19.24 -26.32 19.89
N LEU A 150 19.73 -27.49 19.58
CA LEU A 150 18.87 -28.68 19.36
C LEU A 150 18.01 -28.95 20.59
N ASN A 151 16.71 -29.18 20.39
CA ASN A 151 15.69 -29.39 21.43
C ASN A 151 15.56 -28.20 22.41
N PHE A 152 15.87 -27.01 21.98
CA PHE A 152 15.71 -25.81 22.80
C PHE A 152 14.23 -25.45 23.00
N ASP A 153 13.84 -25.18 24.24
CA ASP A 153 12.50 -24.69 24.59
C ASP A 153 12.47 -23.16 24.41
N MET A 154 11.80 -22.68 23.35
CA MET A 154 11.65 -21.25 23.07
C MET A 154 10.81 -20.56 24.16
N ASN A 155 11.03 -19.26 24.35
CA ASN A 155 10.32 -18.43 25.33
C ASN A 155 8.89 -18.02 24.89
N TRP A 156 8.35 -18.64 23.86
CA TRP A 156 6.93 -18.55 23.49
C TRP A 156 6.20 -19.81 23.96
N GLY A 157 5.00 -19.66 24.53
CA GLY A 157 4.19 -20.78 25.01
C GLY A 157 4.49 -21.21 26.45
N ILE A 158 5.32 -20.47 27.20
CA ILE A 158 5.61 -20.76 28.60
C ILE A 158 4.36 -20.55 29.46
N SER A 159 3.98 -21.56 30.24
CA SER A 159 2.86 -21.51 31.16
C SER A 159 3.06 -20.42 32.22
N GLY A 160 2.07 -19.56 32.38
CA GLY A 160 2.07 -18.47 33.34
C GLY A 160 2.77 -17.19 32.87
N ASP A 161 3.57 -17.24 31.78
CA ASP A 161 4.12 -16.04 31.18
C ASP A 161 3.03 -15.27 30.39
N THR A 162 3.17 -13.95 30.31
CA THR A 162 2.28 -13.13 29.50
C THR A 162 2.70 -13.15 28.03
N HIS A 163 1.75 -13.45 27.16
CA HIS A 163 1.88 -13.39 25.70
C HIS A 163 1.10 -12.17 25.20
N ALA A 164 1.67 -11.45 24.29
CA ALA A 164 1.12 -10.17 23.80
C ALA A 164 1.00 -10.18 22.26
N ILE A 165 -0.08 -9.58 21.76
CA ILE A 165 -0.25 -9.15 20.37
C ILE A 165 -0.23 -7.63 20.36
N GLY A 166 0.64 -7.03 19.54
CA GLY A 166 0.82 -5.59 19.43
C GLY A 166 1.92 -5.00 20.33
N SER A 167 2.68 -5.82 21.04
CA SER A 167 3.82 -5.33 21.83
C SER A 167 4.86 -6.41 22.13
N TYR A 168 6.03 -5.97 22.51
CA TYR A 168 7.01 -6.79 23.20
C TYR A 168 6.69 -6.87 24.70
N PHE A 169 7.05 -7.97 25.37
CA PHE A 169 6.77 -8.16 26.78
C PHE A 169 8.00 -8.66 27.54
N ASP A 170 8.39 -7.94 28.62
CA ASP A 170 9.51 -8.31 29.52
C ASP A 170 9.13 -8.10 31.00
N GLY A 171 7.91 -8.45 31.35
CA GLY A 171 7.28 -8.11 32.62
C GLY A 171 6.35 -6.90 32.51
N SER A 172 6.46 -6.13 31.44
CA SER A 172 5.52 -5.07 31.05
C SER A 172 5.52 -4.93 29.53
N ALA A 173 4.41 -4.43 28.97
CA ALA A 173 4.32 -4.16 27.53
C ALA A 173 5.24 -3.00 27.13
N LYS A 174 5.98 -3.17 26.02
CA LYS A 174 6.94 -2.20 25.47
C LYS A 174 7.01 -2.31 23.95
N ASN A 175 7.60 -1.31 23.30
CA ASN A 175 7.86 -1.30 21.86
C ASN A 175 6.60 -1.67 21.08
N PHE A 176 5.53 -0.94 21.40
CA PHE A 176 4.20 -1.16 20.86
C PHE A 176 4.20 -1.05 19.35
N PHE A 177 3.44 -1.91 18.69
CA PHE A 177 3.21 -1.86 17.27
C PHE A 177 2.25 -0.72 16.93
N LYS A 178 2.60 0.09 15.93
CA LYS A 178 1.71 1.11 15.37
C LYS A 178 1.29 0.71 13.96
N GLY A 179 0.04 0.34 13.80
CA GLY A 179 -0.50 -0.15 12.53
C GLY A 179 -1.69 -1.09 12.70
N TYR A 180 -1.98 -1.83 11.66
CA TYR A 180 -3.09 -2.78 11.64
C TYR A 180 -2.57 -4.21 11.73
N ILE A 181 -3.31 -5.07 12.44
CA ILE A 181 -3.09 -6.52 12.51
C ILE A 181 -4.40 -7.21 12.10
N ALA A 182 -4.32 -8.24 11.25
CA ALA A 182 -5.42 -9.12 10.91
C ALA A 182 -4.98 -10.58 10.99
N GLN A 183 -5.89 -11.48 11.33
CA GLN A 183 -5.67 -12.93 11.41
C GLN A 183 -4.44 -13.35 12.25
N PRO A 184 -4.17 -12.78 13.45
CA PRO A 184 -3.09 -13.31 14.27
C PRO A 184 -3.41 -14.74 14.69
N LEU A 185 -2.45 -15.64 14.44
CA LEU A 185 -2.57 -17.09 14.57
C LEU A 185 -1.38 -17.65 15.34
N TYR A 186 -1.64 -18.55 16.26
CA TYR A 186 -0.66 -19.43 16.90
C TYR A 186 -1.11 -20.87 16.82
N ILE A 187 -0.23 -21.77 16.41
CA ILE A 187 -0.47 -23.21 16.37
C ILE A 187 0.62 -23.91 17.17
N SER A 188 0.24 -24.58 18.24
CA SER A 188 1.14 -25.33 19.11
C SER A 188 1.34 -26.76 18.62
N GLY A 189 2.58 -27.24 18.61
CA GLY A 189 2.93 -28.65 18.34
C GLY A 189 2.89 -29.04 16.86
N LYS A 190 2.92 -28.09 15.94
CA LYS A 190 2.96 -28.28 14.48
C LYS A 190 3.83 -27.26 13.81
N SER A 191 4.42 -27.63 12.66
CA SER A 191 5.33 -26.76 11.91
C SER A 191 5.32 -27.06 10.40
N ILE A 192 5.90 -26.15 9.61
CA ILE A 192 6.18 -26.40 8.19
C ILE A 192 7.29 -27.44 8.06
N GLN A 193 8.33 -27.35 8.86
CA GLN A 193 9.46 -28.29 8.89
C GLN A 193 9.02 -29.71 9.30
N GLY A 194 7.98 -29.83 10.14
CA GLY A 194 7.36 -31.10 10.52
C GLY A 194 6.54 -31.76 9.42
N GLY A 195 6.28 -31.04 8.33
CA GLY A 195 5.42 -31.52 7.24
C GLY A 195 3.92 -31.40 7.52
N ASP A 196 3.53 -30.71 8.62
CA ASP A 196 2.12 -30.50 8.96
C ASP A 196 1.44 -29.52 8.01
N PHE A 197 2.21 -28.55 7.49
CA PHE A 197 1.73 -27.46 6.67
C PHE A 197 2.66 -27.15 5.50
N THR A 198 2.09 -26.49 4.49
CA THR A 198 2.82 -25.76 3.43
C THR A 198 2.39 -24.30 3.47
N ILE A 199 3.06 -23.41 2.75
CA ILE A 199 2.66 -22.01 2.65
C ILE A 199 1.21 -21.87 2.14
N SER A 200 0.78 -22.73 1.23
CA SER A 200 -0.60 -22.76 0.74
C SER A 200 -1.64 -23.19 1.79
N SER A 201 -1.22 -23.68 2.95
CA SER A 201 -2.13 -23.85 4.10
C SER A 201 -2.59 -22.49 4.65
N PHE A 202 -1.70 -21.50 4.68
CA PHE A 202 -1.94 -20.17 5.26
C PHE A 202 -2.41 -19.12 4.24
N LEU A 203 -2.02 -19.27 2.98
CA LEU A 203 -2.26 -18.30 1.93
C LEU A 203 -2.98 -18.92 0.73
N GLY A 204 -3.90 -18.19 0.16
CA GLY A 204 -4.44 -18.42 -1.17
C GLY A 204 -3.47 -17.90 -2.24
N GLN A 205 -3.89 -17.93 -3.50
CA GLN A 205 -3.16 -17.38 -4.62
C GLN A 205 -4.13 -16.72 -5.60
N PHE A 206 -3.76 -15.56 -6.10
CA PHE A 206 -4.49 -14.84 -7.14
C PHE A 206 -3.58 -14.65 -8.36
N THR A 207 -4.15 -14.81 -9.54
CA THR A 207 -3.44 -14.63 -10.81
C THR A 207 -3.81 -13.29 -11.42
N PHE A 208 -2.80 -12.48 -11.71
CA PHE A 208 -2.91 -11.20 -12.42
C PHE A 208 -2.57 -11.43 -13.89
N GLY A 209 -3.50 -11.13 -14.78
CA GLY A 209 -3.31 -11.37 -16.20
C GLY A 209 -2.97 -12.83 -16.49
N THR A 210 -1.99 -13.06 -17.36
CA THR A 210 -1.57 -14.40 -17.78
C THR A 210 -0.31 -14.89 -17.05
N ASN A 211 0.57 -13.98 -16.66
CA ASN A 211 1.91 -14.30 -16.18
C ASN A 211 2.19 -13.88 -14.74
N GLY A 212 1.31 -13.08 -14.14
CA GLY A 212 1.46 -12.60 -12.77
C GLY A 212 0.75 -13.46 -11.75
N SER A 213 1.35 -13.63 -10.57
CA SER A 213 0.65 -14.21 -9.43
C SER A 213 1.16 -13.63 -8.12
N GLN A 214 0.30 -13.64 -7.11
CA GLN A 214 0.62 -13.20 -5.77
C GLN A 214 -0.09 -14.11 -4.76
N PHE A 215 0.56 -14.40 -3.64
CA PHE A 215 -0.13 -14.98 -2.50
C PHE A 215 -1.15 -14.00 -1.93
N THR A 216 -2.30 -14.50 -1.51
CA THR A 216 -3.45 -13.72 -1.04
C THR A 216 -3.96 -14.25 0.29
N PRO A 217 -4.79 -13.48 1.03
CA PRO A 217 -5.46 -14.01 2.21
C PRO A 217 -6.33 -15.23 1.91
N LYS A 218 -6.57 -16.01 2.94
CA LYS A 218 -7.62 -17.01 3.02
C LYS A 218 -8.75 -16.55 3.94
N LYS A 219 -9.90 -17.20 3.83
CA LYS A 219 -11.05 -16.92 4.72
C LYS A 219 -10.70 -17.17 6.18
N ASP A 220 -11.24 -16.33 7.05
CA ASP A 220 -11.07 -16.48 8.50
C ASP A 220 -11.38 -17.90 8.98
N SER A 221 -12.43 -18.52 8.46
CA SER A 221 -12.81 -19.91 8.80
C SER A 221 -11.79 -20.98 8.37
N GLU A 222 -11.08 -20.77 7.26
CA GLU A 222 -10.03 -21.69 6.80
C GLU A 222 -8.79 -21.60 7.70
N ILE A 223 -8.42 -20.38 8.12
CA ILE A 223 -7.28 -20.14 9.02
C ILE A 223 -7.60 -20.60 10.44
N ALA A 224 -8.80 -20.31 10.96
CA ALA A 224 -9.27 -20.80 12.26
C ALA A 224 -9.16 -22.33 12.38
N ALA A 225 -9.49 -23.06 11.31
CA ALA A 225 -9.41 -24.53 11.28
C ALA A 225 -7.97 -25.08 11.40
N LEU A 226 -6.94 -24.26 11.18
CA LEU A 226 -5.54 -24.65 11.37
C LEU A 226 -5.13 -24.63 12.85
N ALA A 227 -5.75 -23.76 13.67
CA ALA A 227 -5.44 -23.57 15.08
C ALA A 227 -5.95 -24.73 15.96
N THR A 228 -5.48 -25.93 15.67
CA THR A 228 -5.83 -27.14 16.43
C THR A 228 -4.95 -27.28 17.67
N GLY A 229 -5.51 -27.84 18.76
CA GLY A 229 -4.83 -28.03 20.04
C GLY A 229 -5.16 -26.94 21.06
N SER A 230 -5.28 -27.31 22.34
CA SER A 230 -5.83 -26.51 23.41
C SER A 230 -5.12 -25.20 23.70
N ASN A 231 -3.85 -25.05 23.29
CA ASN A 231 -3.08 -23.81 23.48
C ASN A 231 -2.97 -22.98 22.18
N SER A 232 -3.54 -23.45 21.06
CA SER A 232 -3.57 -22.69 19.80
C SER A 232 -4.66 -21.63 19.84
N PHE A 233 -4.49 -20.53 19.11
CA PHE A 233 -5.52 -19.48 18.97
C PHE A 233 -5.55 -18.91 17.55
N PHE A 234 -6.69 -18.33 17.22
CA PHE A 234 -6.91 -17.51 16.03
C PHE A 234 -7.85 -16.35 16.37
N LEU A 235 -7.47 -15.12 16.07
CA LEU A 235 -8.34 -13.95 16.26
C LEU A 235 -8.76 -13.40 14.89
N ASP A 236 -10.07 -13.35 14.66
CA ASP A 236 -10.66 -12.78 13.44
C ASP A 236 -11.18 -11.35 13.63
N PHE A 237 -11.13 -10.85 14.89
CA PHE A 237 -11.65 -9.57 15.30
C PHE A 237 -13.12 -9.33 14.89
N SER A 238 -13.88 -10.38 14.59
CA SER A 238 -15.27 -10.29 14.15
C SER A 238 -16.25 -9.92 15.27
N THR A 239 -15.83 -10.14 16.50
CA THR A 239 -16.63 -9.87 17.71
C THR A 239 -16.47 -8.44 18.23
N ALA A 240 -16.01 -7.50 17.40
CA ALA A 240 -16.13 -6.12 17.78
C ALA A 240 -17.56 -5.68 17.68
N SER A 241 -17.97 -5.26 18.75
CA SER A 241 -19.25 -4.79 19.12
C SER A 241 -19.62 -3.48 18.43
N VAL A 242 -20.82 -3.38 17.94
CA VAL A 242 -21.41 -2.06 17.72
C VAL A 242 -21.86 -1.56 19.09
N ALA A 243 -21.18 -0.54 19.62
CA ALA A 243 -21.61 0.18 20.82
C ALA A 243 -22.95 0.86 20.53
N LEU A 244 -24.04 0.15 20.80
CA LEU A 244 -25.41 0.62 20.53
C LEU A 244 -25.77 1.85 21.38
N SER A 245 -25.01 2.08 22.47
CA SER A 245 -25.15 3.24 23.37
C SER A 245 -24.24 4.42 23.03
N SER A 246 -23.42 4.34 21.99
CA SER A 246 -22.52 5.44 21.62
C SER A 246 -23.28 6.74 21.36
N GLY A 247 -22.85 7.84 22.00
CA GLY A 247 -23.49 9.15 21.92
C GLY A 247 -24.86 9.28 22.63
N VAL A 248 -25.35 8.22 23.27
CA VAL A 248 -26.58 8.28 24.11
C VAL A 248 -26.24 8.85 25.46
N THR A 249 -26.93 9.89 25.91
CA THR A 249 -26.77 10.38 27.28
C THR A 249 -27.71 9.59 28.20
N PRO A 250 -27.19 8.69 29.07
CA PRO A 250 -28.02 7.91 29.96
C PRO A 250 -28.58 8.76 31.12
N THR A 251 -29.58 8.21 31.80
CA THR A 251 -30.13 8.78 33.03
C THR A 251 -29.86 7.85 34.20
N SER A 252 -29.84 8.39 35.43
CA SER A 252 -29.63 7.58 36.64
C SER A 252 -30.44 8.12 37.83
N ASN A 253 -30.95 7.21 38.63
CA ASN A 253 -31.57 7.54 39.90
C ASN A 253 -30.55 7.78 41.05
N ALA A 254 -29.29 7.46 40.83
CA ALA A 254 -28.21 7.50 41.83
C ALA A 254 -27.58 8.89 42.01
N GLY A 255 -28.01 9.90 41.27
CA GLY A 255 -27.43 11.25 41.32
C GLY A 255 -25.96 11.30 40.92
N THR A 256 -25.40 12.50 40.80
CA THR A 256 -24.00 12.70 40.33
C THR A 256 -23.21 13.53 41.35
N VAL A 257 -22.04 13.08 41.75
CA VAL A 257 -21.04 13.83 42.55
C VAL A 257 -19.99 14.48 41.66
N SER A 258 -19.51 13.79 40.63
CA SER A 258 -18.50 14.29 39.70
C SER A 258 -18.67 13.66 38.33
N GLY A 259 -18.20 14.35 37.29
CA GLY A 259 -18.33 13.94 35.91
C GLY A 259 -19.73 14.14 35.34
N SER A 260 -19.95 13.69 34.12
CA SER A 260 -21.25 13.73 33.42
C SER A 260 -21.70 12.32 33.09
N LEU A 261 -23.02 12.07 33.11
CA LEU A 261 -23.56 10.80 32.61
C LEU A 261 -23.22 10.56 31.12
N SER A 262 -23.02 11.62 30.32
CA SER A 262 -22.56 11.50 28.95
C SER A 262 -21.17 10.88 28.83
N ASN A 263 -20.32 10.97 29.86
CA ASN A 263 -19.02 10.34 29.88
C ASN A 263 -19.08 8.79 29.88
N LEU A 264 -20.24 8.22 30.18
CA LEU A 264 -20.44 6.76 30.19
C LEU A 264 -20.61 6.14 28.81
N THR A 265 -20.72 6.96 27.76
CA THR A 265 -21.04 6.51 26.40
C THR A 265 -20.30 7.32 25.33
N ASP A 266 -19.26 8.09 25.72
CA ASP A 266 -18.52 8.99 24.84
C ASP A 266 -17.32 8.29 24.14
N GLY A 267 -17.06 7.03 24.46
CA GLY A 267 -15.94 6.26 23.94
C GLY A 267 -14.60 6.63 24.57
N ASN A 268 -14.59 7.48 25.60
CA ASN A 268 -13.37 7.96 26.24
C ASN A 268 -13.17 7.31 27.63
N PHE A 269 -12.32 6.31 27.68
CA PHE A 269 -12.04 5.54 28.91
C PHE A 269 -11.22 6.32 29.96
N THR A 270 -10.91 7.58 29.76
CA THR A 270 -10.24 8.44 30.73
C THR A 270 -11.20 9.34 31.51
N ASN A 271 -12.35 9.68 30.92
CA ASN A 271 -13.42 10.43 31.57
C ASN A 271 -14.18 9.51 32.52
N ASP A 272 -14.77 10.06 33.58
CA ASP A 272 -15.57 9.26 34.50
C ASP A 272 -16.86 9.95 34.92
N TRP A 273 -17.77 9.15 35.40
CA TRP A 273 -18.96 9.58 36.16
C TRP A 273 -18.95 8.88 37.51
N ARG A 274 -19.37 9.59 38.59
CA ARG A 274 -19.47 9.07 39.93
C ARG A 274 -20.81 9.44 40.56
N SER A 275 -21.49 8.44 41.11
CA SER A 275 -22.72 8.65 41.90
C SER A 275 -22.44 9.32 43.24
N ASN A 276 -23.50 9.98 43.79
CA ASN A 276 -23.47 10.55 45.13
C ASN A 276 -23.97 9.58 46.22
N VAL A 277 -24.37 8.38 45.85
CA VAL A 277 -24.92 7.37 46.74
C VAL A 277 -24.17 6.06 46.66
N ASP A 278 -24.05 5.39 47.79
CA ASP A 278 -23.59 4.03 47.90
C ASP A 278 -24.72 3.07 47.58
N PRO A 279 -24.66 2.29 46.48
CA PRO A 279 -25.71 1.33 46.13
C PRO A 279 -25.97 0.27 47.20
N ALA A 280 -24.93 -0.02 48.03
CA ALA A 280 -25.06 -1.02 49.10
C ALA A 280 -25.85 -0.53 50.33
N THR A 281 -25.94 0.80 50.53
CA THR A 281 -26.50 1.39 51.79
C THR A 281 -27.61 2.38 51.59
N SER A 282 -27.77 3.01 50.44
CA SER A 282 -28.62 4.20 50.28
C SER A 282 -29.73 4.10 49.22
N VAL A 283 -29.57 3.23 48.21
CA VAL A 283 -30.58 3.02 47.16
C VAL A 283 -30.66 1.53 46.90
N SER A 284 -31.76 0.88 47.24
CA SER A 284 -32.03 -0.47 46.74
C SER A 284 -32.25 -0.38 45.23
N ASN A 285 -31.40 -1.03 44.44
CA ASN A 285 -31.42 -1.04 42.99
C ASN A 285 -31.07 0.32 42.35
N ALA A 286 -29.81 0.77 42.52
CA ALA A 286 -29.27 1.86 41.73
C ALA A 286 -29.26 1.50 40.26
N GLU A 287 -29.79 2.40 39.42
CA GLU A 287 -29.98 2.13 37.98
C GLU A 287 -29.38 3.21 37.08
N ILE A 288 -28.94 2.76 35.89
CA ILE A 288 -28.56 3.61 34.76
C ILE A 288 -29.40 3.17 33.55
N SER A 289 -30.17 4.10 33.00
CA SER A 289 -31.13 3.84 31.93
C SER A 289 -30.71 4.50 30.63
N PHE A 290 -30.91 3.80 29.51
CA PHE A 290 -30.53 4.19 28.16
C PHE A 290 -31.78 4.19 27.25
N ASP A 291 -31.94 5.26 26.45
CA ASP A 291 -32.88 5.32 25.33
C ASP A 291 -32.08 5.25 24.02
N LEU A 292 -32.10 4.14 23.32
CA LEU A 292 -31.37 3.91 22.09
C LEU A 292 -32.05 4.53 20.86
N SER A 293 -33.10 5.35 21.07
CA SER A 293 -33.89 6.04 20.03
C SER A 293 -34.67 5.12 19.09
N SER A 294 -34.28 3.86 18.95
CA SER A 294 -34.97 2.80 18.19
C SER A 294 -34.73 1.42 18.85
N ALA A 295 -35.55 0.44 18.53
CA ALA A 295 -35.35 -0.93 19.02
C ALA A 295 -34.00 -1.50 18.52
N LYS A 296 -33.18 -1.98 19.48
CA LYS A 296 -31.86 -2.59 19.23
C LYS A 296 -31.75 -3.92 19.98
N ASP A 297 -31.08 -4.90 19.34
CA ASP A 297 -30.82 -6.19 19.95
C ASP A 297 -29.50 -6.13 20.73
N VAL A 298 -29.58 -5.92 22.04
CA VAL A 298 -28.42 -5.88 22.94
C VAL A 298 -28.09 -7.28 23.39
N LYS A 299 -26.87 -7.71 23.11
CA LYS A 299 -26.34 -9.03 23.48
C LYS A 299 -25.41 -8.99 24.70
N ALA A 300 -24.88 -7.81 25.02
CA ALA A 300 -24.04 -7.63 26.20
C ALA A 300 -24.13 -6.20 26.77
N VAL A 301 -23.84 -6.05 28.07
CA VAL A 301 -23.49 -4.78 28.69
C VAL A 301 -22.05 -4.86 29.17
N LYS A 302 -21.19 -4.03 28.58
CA LYS A 302 -19.75 -3.97 28.89
C LYS A 302 -19.48 -2.74 29.75
N ILE A 303 -18.73 -2.93 30.85
CA ILE A 303 -18.55 -1.92 31.88
C ILE A 303 -17.06 -1.70 32.14
N THR A 304 -16.63 -0.44 32.15
CA THR A 304 -15.29 -0.01 32.59
C THR A 304 -15.41 0.78 33.86
N GLY A 305 -14.74 0.34 34.91
CA GLY A 305 -14.78 0.96 36.22
C GLY A 305 -13.84 2.17 36.36
N ARG A 306 -14.21 3.13 37.22
CA ARG A 306 -13.30 4.18 37.65
C ARG A 306 -12.23 3.65 38.64
N SER A 307 -12.61 2.66 39.42
CA SER A 307 -11.73 1.90 40.34
C SER A 307 -12.22 0.46 40.38
N PRO A 308 -11.36 -0.50 40.80
CA PRO A 308 -11.79 -1.88 40.91
C PRO A 308 -12.97 -2.06 41.89
N ILE A 309 -14.04 -2.69 41.42
CA ILE A 309 -15.19 -3.10 42.21
C ILE A 309 -15.61 -4.52 41.85
N THR A 310 -16.30 -5.21 42.77
CA THR A 310 -17.00 -6.45 42.47
C THR A 310 -18.47 -6.25 42.83
N GLY A 311 -19.38 -6.46 41.89
CA GLY A 311 -20.78 -6.20 42.05
C GLY A 311 -21.72 -7.26 41.50
N ASN A 312 -22.98 -7.21 41.90
CA ASN A 312 -24.07 -8.02 41.39
C ASN A 312 -24.99 -7.14 40.56
N PHE A 313 -25.28 -7.57 39.31
CA PHE A 313 -26.03 -6.74 38.35
C PHE A 313 -27.22 -7.51 37.77
N LYS A 314 -28.23 -6.74 37.32
CA LYS A 314 -29.27 -7.17 36.40
C LYS A 314 -29.38 -6.21 35.23
N VAL A 315 -29.88 -6.74 34.13
CA VAL A 315 -30.23 -5.95 32.94
C VAL A 315 -31.76 -6.08 32.72
N GLN A 316 -32.37 -4.98 32.36
CA GLN A 316 -33.79 -4.91 32.03
C GLN A 316 -33.98 -4.19 30.69
N PHE A 317 -35.10 -4.48 30.01
CA PHE A 317 -35.49 -3.85 28.75
C PHE A 317 -36.96 -3.42 28.76
N SER A 318 -37.32 -2.47 27.89
CA SER A 318 -38.66 -1.98 27.69
C SER A 318 -38.85 -1.41 26.29
N ASP A 319 -40.10 -1.44 25.81
CA ASP A 319 -40.47 -0.79 24.52
C ASP A 319 -41.17 0.57 24.73
N ASN A 320 -41.64 0.86 25.94
CA ASN A 320 -42.36 2.09 26.26
C ASN A 320 -41.62 3.02 27.25
N GLY A 321 -40.46 2.58 27.79
CA GLY A 321 -39.64 3.34 28.73
C GLY A 321 -40.19 3.40 30.18
N SER A 322 -41.32 2.72 30.50
CA SER A 322 -41.91 2.68 31.83
C SER A 322 -42.04 1.26 32.41
N ASP A 323 -42.44 0.30 31.60
CA ASP A 323 -42.63 -1.08 32.00
C ASP A 323 -41.41 -1.90 31.65
N PHE A 324 -40.52 -2.13 32.62
CA PHE A 324 -39.25 -2.83 32.41
C PHE A 324 -39.35 -4.30 32.80
N THR A 325 -38.81 -5.17 31.96
CA THR A 325 -38.75 -6.64 32.15
C THR A 325 -37.29 -7.07 32.36
N ASP A 326 -37.04 -7.98 33.34
CA ASP A 326 -35.69 -8.56 33.53
C ASP A 326 -35.32 -9.42 32.32
N THR A 327 -34.05 -9.39 31.91
CA THR A 327 -33.55 -10.27 30.85
C THR A 327 -33.53 -11.76 31.27
N GLY A 328 -33.47 -12.05 32.57
CA GLY A 328 -33.51 -13.39 33.13
C GLY A 328 -32.33 -13.67 34.06
N THR A 329 -31.12 -13.30 33.61
CA THR A 329 -29.89 -13.58 34.36
C THR A 329 -29.61 -12.53 35.43
N THR A 330 -29.25 -12.99 36.65
CA THR A 330 -28.58 -12.18 37.64
C THR A 330 -27.08 -12.44 37.61
N PHE A 331 -26.32 -11.41 37.22
CA PHE A 331 -24.87 -11.49 37.11
C PHE A 331 -24.25 -11.25 38.49
N SER A 332 -23.70 -12.31 39.09
CA SER A 332 -23.16 -12.27 40.45
C SER A 332 -21.62 -12.20 40.44
N ASN A 333 -21.08 -11.39 41.41
CA ASN A 333 -19.62 -11.25 41.60
C ASN A 333 -18.86 -10.79 40.34
N VAL A 334 -19.48 -9.91 39.54
CA VAL A 334 -18.82 -9.36 38.34
C VAL A 334 -17.68 -8.45 38.79
N SER A 335 -16.45 -8.82 38.37
CA SER A 335 -15.26 -8.01 38.62
C SER A 335 -15.13 -6.92 37.57
N ILE A 336 -15.17 -5.66 37.97
CA ILE A 336 -15.02 -4.49 37.08
C ILE A 336 -13.76 -3.77 37.53
N THR A 337 -12.87 -3.52 36.61
CA THR A 337 -11.59 -2.83 36.85
C THR A 337 -11.50 -1.54 36.03
N THR A 338 -10.38 -0.85 36.11
CA THR A 338 -10.08 0.32 35.27
C THR A 338 -9.70 -0.05 33.82
N THR A 339 -9.57 -1.34 33.55
CA THR A 339 -9.34 -1.86 32.18
C THR A 339 -10.62 -1.76 31.38
N ALA A 340 -10.52 -1.33 30.12
CA ALA A 340 -11.66 -1.19 29.22
C ALA A 340 -12.46 -2.50 29.12
N ASN A 341 -13.79 -2.37 29.24
CA ASN A 341 -14.72 -3.50 29.12
C ASN A 341 -14.43 -4.68 30.07
N SER A 342 -13.86 -4.41 31.25
CA SER A 342 -13.47 -5.46 32.20
C SER A 342 -14.66 -6.19 32.82
N GLY A 343 -15.83 -5.56 32.95
CA GLY A 343 -17.07 -6.19 33.37
C GLY A 343 -17.95 -6.49 32.16
N ILE A 344 -18.24 -7.75 31.88
CA ILE A 344 -19.13 -8.15 30.78
C ILE A 344 -20.34 -8.88 31.37
N LEU A 345 -21.55 -8.37 31.05
CA LEU A 345 -22.82 -9.01 31.31
C LEU A 345 -23.31 -9.59 29.99
N ASP A 346 -23.13 -10.89 29.79
CA ASP A 346 -23.50 -11.58 28.55
C ASP A 346 -24.98 -11.95 28.55
N LEU A 347 -25.77 -11.37 27.63
CA LEU A 347 -27.18 -11.60 27.45
C LEU A 347 -27.52 -12.60 26.35
N THR A 348 -26.52 -13.23 25.75
CA THR A 348 -26.72 -14.12 24.58
C THR A 348 -27.64 -15.29 24.93
N SER A 349 -27.53 -15.86 26.12
CA SER A 349 -28.38 -16.96 26.58
C SER A 349 -29.79 -16.51 26.92
N ASP A 350 -29.97 -15.28 27.42
CA ASP A 350 -31.27 -14.70 27.74
C ASP A 350 -32.08 -14.31 26.51
N ASN A 351 -31.35 -13.95 25.43
CA ASN A 351 -31.90 -13.56 24.14
C ASN A 351 -33.13 -12.66 24.19
N PRO A 352 -33.08 -11.52 24.86
CA PRO A 352 -34.25 -10.65 25.12
C PRO A 352 -34.93 -10.13 23.83
N GLY A 353 -34.16 -10.06 22.71
CA GLY A 353 -34.65 -9.48 21.47
C GLY A 353 -34.35 -7.98 21.32
N SER A 354 -34.97 -7.35 20.34
CA SER A 354 -34.72 -5.93 20.02
C SER A 354 -35.68 -5.03 20.80
N HIS A 355 -35.13 -4.17 21.66
CA HIS A 355 -35.86 -3.21 22.48
C HIS A 355 -35.23 -1.83 22.42
N ARG A 356 -36.05 -0.76 22.65
CA ARG A 356 -35.57 0.63 22.57
C ARG A 356 -34.94 1.09 23.89
N TYR A 357 -35.50 0.71 25.04
CA TYR A 357 -35.09 1.18 26.36
C TYR A 357 -34.41 0.05 27.12
N TRP A 358 -33.26 0.36 27.68
CA TRP A 358 -32.44 -0.60 28.43
C TRP A 358 -32.02 -0.02 29.76
N LYS A 359 -31.84 -0.88 30.77
CA LYS A 359 -31.51 -0.47 32.12
C LYS A 359 -30.48 -1.42 32.71
N LEU A 360 -29.40 -0.85 33.26
CA LEU A 360 -28.44 -1.56 34.10
C LEU A 360 -28.78 -1.31 35.56
N ILE A 361 -28.95 -2.37 36.34
CA ILE A 361 -29.27 -2.29 37.77
C ILE A 361 -28.13 -2.93 38.55
N ASN A 362 -27.58 -2.20 39.51
CA ASN A 362 -26.67 -2.77 40.50
C ASN A 362 -27.45 -3.16 41.76
N ILE A 363 -27.49 -4.45 42.07
CA ILE A 363 -28.21 -5.00 43.20
C ILE A 363 -27.40 -4.86 44.49
N SER A 364 -26.06 -5.09 44.41
CA SER A 364 -25.16 -4.95 45.56
C SER A 364 -23.71 -4.97 45.12
N ASN A 365 -22.81 -4.34 45.87
CA ASN A 365 -21.38 -4.49 45.75
C ASN A 365 -20.89 -5.46 46.83
N SER A 366 -20.02 -6.41 46.48
CA SER A 366 -19.40 -7.36 47.43
C SER A 366 -18.03 -6.90 47.90
N SER A 367 -17.39 -5.94 47.21
CA SER A 367 -16.13 -5.31 47.60
C SER A 367 -15.97 -3.96 46.89
N GLY A 368 -15.22 -3.03 47.49
CA GLY A 368 -14.90 -1.73 46.91
C GLY A 368 -15.38 -0.56 47.72
N THR A 369 -15.21 0.66 47.20
CA THR A 369 -15.58 1.90 47.88
C THR A 369 -17.07 2.17 47.77
N SER A 370 -17.58 2.95 48.70
CA SER A 370 -18.98 3.29 48.94
C SER A 370 -19.70 4.10 47.85
N ALA A 371 -19.09 4.42 46.71
CA ALA A 371 -19.73 5.15 45.63
C ALA A 371 -19.54 4.47 44.27
N TRP A 372 -20.55 4.49 43.44
CA TRP A 372 -20.57 4.00 42.08
C TRP A 372 -19.73 4.92 41.20
N GLY A 373 -18.80 4.35 40.42
CA GLY A 373 -18.03 5.12 39.48
C GLY A 373 -17.63 4.28 38.29
N PHE A 374 -18.00 4.77 37.10
CA PHE A 374 -17.70 4.14 35.83
C PHE A 374 -17.06 5.15 34.91
N ARG A 375 -16.22 4.63 34.02
CA ARG A 375 -15.66 5.39 32.91
C ARG A 375 -16.46 5.20 31.64
N GLU A 376 -16.90 3.97 31.39
CA GLU A 376 -17.67 3.66 30.20
C GLU A 376 -18.66 2.52 30.46
N ILE A 377 -19.86 2.61 29.85
CA ILE A 377 -20.85 1.54 29.79
C ILE A 377 -21.35 1.40 28.37
N ILE A 378 -21.06 0.28 27.76
CA ILE A 378 -21.42 -0.02 26.39
C ILE A 378 -22.55 -1.05 26.37
N LEU A 379 -23.69 -0.69 25.81
CA LEU A 379 -24.70 -1.66 25.39
C LEU A 379 -24.30 -2.16 24.00
N ASP A 380 -24.16 -3.45 23.86
CA ASP A 380 -23.43 -4.04 22.77
C ASP A 380 -24.25 -5.08 22.00
N SER A 381 -24.06 -5.13 20.70
CA SER A 381 -24.72 -6.10 19.83
C SER A 381 -24.16 -7.53 19.94
N VAL A 382 -23.02 -7.72 20.59
CA VAL A 382 -22.37 -9.02 20.81
C VAL A 382 -21.69 -9.11 22.18
N ALA A 383 -21.68 -10.31 22.77
CA ALA A 383 -21.04 -10.56 24.06
C ALA A 383 -19.51 -10.59 23.99
N GLY A 384 -18.94 -11.02 22.85
CA GLY A 384 -17.49 -11.13 22.62
C GLY A 384 -16.78 -9.77 22.61
N ASN A 385 -15.46 -9.79 22.56
CA ASN A 385 -14.58 -8.64 22.42
C ASN A 385 -13.52 -8.92 21.36
N LEU A 386 -12.73 -7.93 20.96
CA LEU A 386 -11.68 -8.06 19.95
C LEU A 386 -10.64 -9.17 20.26
N GLY A 387 -10.53 -9.57 21.51
CA GLY A 387 -9.61 -10.63 21.95
C GLY A 387 -10.23 -12.05 21.94
N THR A 388 -11.46 -12.22 21.45
CA THR A 388 -12.11 -13.54 21.42
C THR A 388 -11.42 -14.49 20.44
N ASP A 389 -11.09 -15.68 20.93
CA ASP A 389 -10.48 -16.76 20.16
C ASP A 389 -11.52 -17.45 19.25
N ALA A 390 -11.45 -17.16 17.96
CA ALA A 390 -12.34 -17.74 16.96
C ALA A 390 -11.99 -19.19 16.54
N SER A 391 -10.89 -19.76 17.07
CA SER A 391 -10.52 -21.16 16.82
C SER A 391 -11.41 -22.17 17.57
N GLY A 392 -12.14 -21.71 18.59
CA GLY A 392 -12.94 -22.55 19.47
C GLY A 392 -12.15 -23.18 20.63
N ASN A 393 -10.87 -22.86 20.80
CA ASN A 393 -10.03 -23.37 21.90
C ASN A 393 -10.16 -22.56 23.20
N SER A 394 -10.95 -21.49 23.18
CA SER A 394 -11.20 -20.57 24.31
C SER A 394 -9.92 -19.89 24.84
N ASN A 395 -9.00 -19.58 23.94
CA ASN A 395 -7.79 -18.85 24.25
C ASN A 395 -7.98 -17.34 24.08
N ASP A 396 -9.01 -16.78 24.72
CA ASP A 396 -9.32 -15.36 24.66
C ASP A 396 -8.22 -14.47 25.24
N PHE A 397 -8.01 -13.33 24.63
CA PHE A 397 -7.07 -12.29 25.06
C PHE A 397 -7.78 -11.16 25.80
N THR A 398 -7.11 -10.65 26.82
CA THR A 398 -7.51 -9.43 27.52
C THR A 398 -7.03 -8.20 26.77
N LEU A 399 -7.91 -7.23 26.57
CA LEU A 399 -7.60 -5.95 25.93
C LEU A 399 -7.06 -4.95 26.96
N THR A 400 -6.04 -4.18 26.58
CA THR A 400 -5.54 -3.03 27.33
C THR A 400 -5.56 -1.81 26.44
N SER A 401 -6.19 -0.72 26.89
CA SER A 401 -6.36 0.54 26.17
C SER A 401 -7.12 0.44 24.84
N MET A 402 -7.77 -0.67 24.58
CA MET A 402 -8.45 -0.99 23.31
C MET A 402 -9.95 -1.20 23.53
N GLY A 403 -10.74 -0.89 22.49
CA GLY A 403 -12.19 -1.08 22.46
C GLY A 403 -12.68 -1.27 21.03
N SER A 404 -14.01 -1.14 20.82
CA SER A 404 -14.62 -1.27 19.48
C SER A 404 -14.07 -0.26 18.47
N ALA A 405 -13.61 0.90 18.91
CA ALA A 405 -12.98 1.90 18.04
C ALA A 405 -11.68 1.43 17.40
N ASN A 406 -11.02 0.41 17.97
CA ASN A 406 -9.83 -0.19 17.38
C ASN A 406 -10.14 -1.21 16.28
N GLN A 407 -11.41 -1.64 16.12
CA GLN A 407 -11.79 -2.49 14.99
C GLN A 407 -11.80 -1.70 13.70
N SER A 408 -11.37 -2.33 12.62
CA SER A 408 -11.37 -1.72 11.30
C SER A 408 -11.72 -2.74 10.21
N SER A 409 -12.43 -2.31 9.20
CA SER A 409 -12.60 -3.06 7.95
C SER A 409 -11.45 -2.83 6.95
N ASN A 410 -10.41 -2.07 7.32
CA ASN A 410 -9.15 -2.02 6.58
C ASN A 410 -8.43 -3.35 6.73
N THR A 411 -8.51 -4.21 5.75
CA THR A 411 -8.00 -5.59 5.79
C THR A 411 -7.12 -5.88 4.57
N PRO A 412 -6.32 -6.94 4.60
CA PRO A 412 -5.59 -7.38 3.42
C PRO A 412 -6.48 -7.68 2.21
N SER A 413 -7.75 -8.00 2.43
CA SER A 413 -8.74 -8.25 1.37
C SER A 413 -9.36 -6.97 0.80
N LYS A 414 -9.46 -5.92 1.62
CA LYS A 414 -10.05 -4.63 1.28
C LYS A 414 -9.28 -3.50 1.98
N ALA A 415 -8.25 -2.98 1.33
CA ALA A 415 -7.44 -1.90 1.88
C ALA A 415 -8.04 -0.53 1.57
N TYR A 416 -8.03 0.37 2.55
CA TYR A 416 -8.50 1.75 2.42
C TYR A 416 -7.35 2.73 2.24
N GLN A 417 -7.63 3.84 1.52
CA GLN A 417 -6.72 4.97 1.42
C GLN A 417 -6.59 5.66 2.79
N THR A 418 -5.40 6.17 3.06
CA THR A 418 -5.09 6.97 4.24
C THR A 418 -4.24 8.18 3.85
N PHE A 419 -3.99 9.11 4.75
CA PHE A 419 -2.91 10.08 4.55
C PHE A 419 -1.57 9.35 4.41
N ASN A 420 -0.72 9.82 3.49
CA ASN A 420 0.47 9.09 3.08
C ASN A 420 1.64 9.27 4.07
N PRO A 421 2.01 8.27 4.89
CA PRO A 421 3.12 8.37 5.84
C PRO A 421 4.50 8.43 5.15
N LEU A 422 4.59 8.10 3.86
CA LEU A 422 5.81 8.23 3.07
C LEU A 422 5.99 9.64 2.50
N TRP A 423 4.94 10.49 2.54
CA TRP A 423 5.01 11.88 2.15
C TRP A 423 5.63 12.68 3.29
N LYS A 424 6.89 13.05 3.16
CA LYS A 424 7.55 13.93 4.12
C LYS A 424 8.03 15.18 3.40
N SER A 425 7.36 16.27 3.72
CA SER A 425 7.85 17.61 3.41
C SER A 425 8.81 18.09 4.53
N ASN A 426 9.41 19.26 4.34
CA ASN A 426 10.14 19.94 5.42
C ASN A 426 9.21 20.41 6.56
N ASN A 427 7.89 20.31 6.36
CA ASN A 427 6.86 20.66 7.31
C ASN A 427 6.51 19.44 8.18
N SER A 428 6.26 19.67 9.46
CA SER A 428 5.98 18.59 10.41
C SER A 428 4.53 18.15 10.28
N PHE A 429 4.30 16.93 9.80
CA PHE A 429 3.01 16.26 9.92
C PHE A 429 3.07 15.26 11.08
N THR A 430 1.97 15.17 11.80
CA THR A 430 1.71 14.05 12.71
C THR A 430 0.50 13.29 12.20
N LEU A 431 0.67 11.98 11.99
CA LEU A 431 -0.40 11.07 11.59
C LEU A 431 -0.79 10.19 12.76
N THR A 432 -2.10 10.10 13.01
CA THR A 432 -2.68 9.26 14.06
C THR A 432 -3.85 8.45 13.52
N ASP A 433 -4.44 7.62 14.36
CA ASP A 433 -5.65 6.83 14.08
C ASP A 433 -5.54 6.04 12.75
N GLY A 434 -4.47 5.24 12.63
CA GLY A 434 -4.22 4.47 11.41
C GLY A 434 -3.89 5.31 10.18
N ASN A 435 -3.33 6.51 10.37
CA ASN A 435 -3.08 7.53 9.35
C ASN A 435 -4.38 8.11 8.73
N THR A 436 -5.51 7.98 9.40
CA THR A 436 -6.75 8.66 8.99
C THR A 436 -6.86 10.08 9.53
N LYS A 437 -6.06 10.44 10.53
CA LYS A 437 -5.95 11.82 11.03
C LYS A 437 -4.59 12.41 10.72
N ALA A 438 -4.60 13.65 10.23
CA ALA A 438 -3.41 14.43 9.96
C ALA A 438 -3.47 15.74 10.73
N ASN A 439 -2.46 15.99 11.56
CA ASN A 439 -2.15 17.29 12.13
C ASN A 439 -1.02 17.91 11.30
N LEU A 440 -1.24 19.09 10.80
CA LEU A 440 -0.28 19.89 10.06
C LEU A 440 0.18 21.05 10.94
N ALA A 441 1.36 20.94 11.52
CA ALA A 441 1.97 22.01 12.32
C ALA A 441 2.23 23.28 11.50
N SER A 442 2.45 24.41 12.18
CA SER A 442 2.71 25.71 11.56
C SER A 442 3.79 25.66 10.47
N GLY A 443 3.56 26.34 9.34
CA GLY A 443 4.58 26.50 8.29
C GLY A 443 4.13 26.30 6.85
N GLY A 444 2.87 25.98 6.61
CA GLY A 444 2.34 25.71 5.26
C GLY A 444 2.78 24.35 4.70
N GLY A 445 1.90 23.66 4.01
CA GLY A 445 2.22 22.38 3.37
C GLY A 445 1.01 21.61 2.91
N ILE A 446 1.26 20.50 2.23
CA ILE A 446 0.22 19.56 1.80
C ILE A 446 0.58 18.14 2.24
N ILE A 447 -0.44 17.33 2.51
CA ILE A 447 -0.31 15.89 2.63
C ILE A 447 -1.33 15.21 1.72
N PRO A 448 -0.90 14.38 0.77
CA PRO A 448 -1.79 13.63 -0.09
C PRO A 448 -2.30 12.36 0.60
N LEU A 449 -3.35 11.80 0.03
CA LEU A 449 -3.71 10.41 0.26
C LEU A 449 -2.69 9.47 -0.40
N THR A 450 -2.75 8.19 -0.05
CA THR A 450 -1.74 7.20 -0.42
C THR A 450 -1.68 6.88 -1.91
N LYS A 451 -2.74 7.11 -2.67
CA LYS A 451 -2.84 6.77 -4.09
C LYS A 451 -3.16 7.99 -4.95
N THR A 452 -2.59 8.05 -6.15
CA THR A 452 -3.02 8.95 -7.22
C THR A 452 -4.31 8.45 -7.86
N ILE A 453 -5.15 9.40 -8.28
CA ILE A 453 -6.38 9.18 -9.01
C ILE A 453 -6.12 9.58 -10.47
N GLY A 454 -6.47 8.73 -11.42
CA GLY A 454 -6.16 9.00 -12.82
C GLY A 454 -7.09 8.34 -13.81
N GLY A 455 -6.82 8.53 -15.10
CA GLY A 455 -7.62 7.97 -16.18
C GLY A 455 -9.07 8.41 -16.15
N ASN A 456 -10.00 7.44 -16.11
CA ASN A 456 -11.44 7.70 -16.07
C ASN A 456 -12.03 7.50 -14.67
N GLU A 457 -11.21 7.57 -13.63
CA GLU A 457 -11.67 7.36 -12.25
C GLU A 457 -12.56 8.53 -11.79
N LYS A 458 -13.67 8.18 -11.14
CA LYS A 458 -14.58 9.09 -10.44
C LYS A 458 -14.63 8.69 -8.98
N VAL A 459 -14.05 9.52 -8.12
CA VAL A 459 -13.86 9.18 -6.72
C VAL A 459 -14.53 10.17 -5.79
N TYR A 460 -14.93 9.64 -4.64
CA TYR A 460 -15.59 10.37 -3.58
C TYR A 460 -14.84 10.18 -2.27
N VAL A 461 -14.65 11.27 -1.50
CA VAL A 461 -13.98 11.24 -0.21
C VAL A 461 -14.62 12.24 0.76
N GLU A 462 -14.66 11.91 2.04
CA GLU A 462 -15.08 12.80 3.12
C GLU A 462 -13.94 13.12 4.08
N PHE A 463 -13.91 14.38 4.54
CA PHE A 463 -13.02 14.86 5.59
C PHE A 463 -13.83 15.51 6.70
N VAL A 464 -13.41 15.35 7.96
CA VAL A 464 -13.84 16.17 9.08
C VAL A 464 -12.76 17.21 9.33
N ALA A 465 -13.13 18.47 9.34
CA ALA A 465 -12.26 19.56 9.78
C ALA A 465 -12.25 19.57 11.31
N THR A 466 -11.26 18.94 11.93
CA THR A 466 -11.23 18.79 13.41
C THR A 466 -10.62 20.01 14.11
N ASP A 467 -9.75 20.75 13.41
CA ASP A 467 -9.30 22.09 13.81
C ASP A 467 -9.17 22.95 12.54
N ALA A 468 -10.15 23.81 12.29
CA ALA A 468 -10.22 24.72 11.15
C ALA A 468 -10.26 26.21 11.59
N ASN A 469 -9.79 26.49 12.82
CA ASN A 469 -9.87 27.81 13.47
C ASN A 469 -9.11 28.93 12.74
N ASN A 470 -8.56 28.65 11.58
CA ASN A 470 -7.80 29.60 10.77
C ASN A 470 -8.25 29.53 9.32
N SER A 471 -8.28 30.66 8.62
CA SER A 471 -8.67 30.79 7.21
C SER A 471 -7.81 30.00 6.21
N ASN A 472 -6.83 29.27 6.67
CA ASN A 472 -5.82 28.62 5.82
C ASN A 472 -5.97 27.07 5.72
N PHE A 473 -6.93 26.47 6.41
CA PHE A 473 -7.22 25.03 6.30
C PHE A 473 -7.76 24.73 4.90
N GLY A 474 -7.11 23.83 4.17
CA GLY A 474 -7.46 23.56 2.79
C GLY A 474 -7.65 22.09 2.46
N ILE A 475 -8.67 21.79 1.64
CA ILE A 475 -8.85 20.50 0.99
C ILE A 475 -8.97 20.68 -0.52
N GLY A 476 -8.41 19.75 -1.28
CA GLY A 476 -8.40 19.90 -2.74
C GLY A 476 -7.69 18.76 -3.45
N VAL A 477 -7.20 19.09 -4.63
CA VAL A 477 -6.53 18.18 -5.55
C VAL A 477 -5.22 18.80 -6.00
N ALA A 478 -4.15 18.01 -6.03
CA ALA A 478 -2.82 18.41 -6.51
C ALA A 478 -2.37 17.50 -7.65
N LYS A 479 -1.55 18.03 -8.56
CA LYS A 479 -0.90 17.23 -9.61
C LYS A 479 0.00 16.14 -9.01
N ASP A 480 0.21 15.06 -9.72
CA ASP A 480 0.94 13.88 -9.19
C ASP A 480 2.47 14.08 -9.10
N ASP A 481 3.02 15.07 -9.80
CA ASP A 481 4.43 15.48 -9.71
C ASP A 481 4.65 16.70 -8.78
N ILE A 482 3.66 17.03 -7.94
CA ILE A 482 3.76 18.16 -7.00
C ILE A 482 4.96 17.98 -6.06
N ALA A 483 5.74 19.04 -5.86
CA ALA A 483 6.87 18.97 -4.93
C ALA A 483 6.39 18.75 -3.48
N MET A 484 7.04 17.85 -2.76
CA MET A 484 6.64 17.46 -1.39
C MET A 484 6.63 18.60 -0.37
N ASN A 485 7.29 19.72 -0.66
CA ASN A 485 7.33 20.91 0.19
C ASN A 485 6.42 22.05 -0.31
N SER A 486 5.51 21.78 -1.24
CA SER A 486 4.60 22.78 -1.75
C SER A 486 3.61 23.25 -0.69
N SER A 487 3.26 24.55 -0.69
CA SER A 487 2.14 25.06 0.08
C SER A 487 0.83 24.74 -0.62
N PHE A 488 -0.29 24.83 0.07
CA PHE A 488 -1.62 24.59 -0.51
C PHE A 488 -1.99 25.56 -1.64
N ARG A 489 -1.36 26.74 -1.71
CA ARG A 489 -1.51 27.73 -2.79
C ARG A 489 -0.42 27.64 -3.87
N ALA A 490 0.21 26.49 -4.06
CA ALA A 490 1.19 26.30 -5.13
C ALA A 490 0.51 26.10 -6.50
N SER A 491 1.27 26.32 -7.57
CA SER A 491 0.85 25.91 -8.92
C SER A 491 0.68 24.39 -8.98
N GLY A 492 -0.30 23.91 -9.73
CA GLY A 492 -0.67 22.50 -9.79
C GLY A 492 -1.59 22.06 -8.65
N ILE A 493 -2.21 23.00 -7.94
CA ILE A 493 -3.21 22.69 -6.91
C ILE A 493 -4.51 23.43 -7.21
N ILE A 494 -5.63 22.75 -6.99
CA ILE A 494 -6.97 23.31 -6.95
C ILE A 494 -7.65 22.90 -5.66
N GLY A 495 -8.22 23.85 -4.92
CA GLY A 495 -8.92 23.55 -3.68
C GLY A 495 -9.57 24.75 -3.02
N TRP A 496 -10.18 24.49 -1.89
CA TRP A 496 -10.87 25.46 -1.07
C TRP A 496 -10.23 25.55 0.31
N GLU A 497 -10.19 26.77 0.84
CA GLU A 497 -9.77 27.02 2.23
C GLU A 497 -10.99 27.29 3.14
N SER A 498 -10.79 27.19 4.44
CA SER A 498 -11.87 27.26 5.45
C SER A 498 -12.60 28.59 5.53
N ASP A 499 -11.99 29.68 5.04
CA ASP A 499 -12.65 30.97 4.88
C ASP A 499 -13.61 31.02 3.67
N GLY A 500 -13.64 29.98 2.86
CA GLY A 500 -14.48 29.84 1.69
C GLY A 500 -13.82 30.31 0.40
N ASP A 501 -12.54 30.64 0.44
CA ASP A 501 -11.77 31.03 -0.71
C ASP A 501 -11.34 29.83 -1.55
N ARG A 502 -11.43 29.97 -2.87
CA ARG A 502 -10.97 28.95 -3.81
C ARG A 502 -9.72 29.39 -4.54
N TYR A 503 -8.74 28.50 -4.59
CA TYR A 503 -7.47 28.71 -5.30
C TYR A 503 -7.31 27.74 -6.47
N ILE A 504 -6.77 28.20 -7.58
CA ILE A 504 -6.38 27.42 -8.76
C ILE A 504 -5.01 27.92 -9.21
N ASP A 505 -4.02 27.02 -9.28
CA ASP A 505 -2.65 27.36 -9.70
C ASP A 505 -2.04 28.55 -8.92
N GLY A 506 -2.27 28.60 -7.62
CA GLY A 506 -1.77 29.67 -6.75
C GLY A 506 -2.56 30.98 -6.81
N SER A 507 -3.56 31.05 -7.68
CA SER A 507 -4.39 32.25 -7.84
C SER A 507 -5.74 32.08 -7.17
N GLN A 508 -6.15 33.06 -6.38
CA GLN A 508 -7.48 33.10 -5.80
C GLN A 508 -8.51 33.37 -6.92
N THR A 509 -9.43 32.42 -7.12
CA THR A 509 -10.40 32.46 -8.22
C THR A 509 -11.83 32.75 -7.78
N ALA A 510 -12.08 32.62 -6.48
CA ALA A 510 -13.36 32.99 -5.85
C ALA A 510 -13.14 33.26 -4.36
N THR A 511 -14.03 34.09 -3.76
CA THR A 511 -14.00 34.46 -2.35
C THR A 511 -15.32 34.11 -1.68
N ASN A 512 -15.23 33.63 -0.43
CA ASN A 512 -16.39 33.29 0.41
C ASN A 512 -17.42 32.36 -0.28
N VAL A 513 -16.94 31.43 -1.11
CA VAL A 513 -17.81 30.51 -1.85
C VAL A 513 -18.46 29.51 -0.88
N ARG A 514 -17.66 29.00 0.08
CA ARG A 514 -18.09 28.05 1.09
C ARG A 514 -17.13 28.06 2.27
N SER A 515 -17.49 28.71 3.36
CA SER A 515 -16.71 28.68 4.61
C SER A 515 -17.20 27.57 5.53
N TRP A 516 -16.31 27.04 6.35
CA TRP A 516 -16.60 26.01 7.35
C TRP A 516 -15.79 26.20 8.63
N SER A 517 -16.22 25.57 9.70
CA SER A 517 -15.60 25.60 11.03
C SER A 517 -15.34 24.19 11.55
N ASP A 518 -14.78 24.12 12.74
CA ASP A 518 -14.51 22.85 13.42
C ASP A 518 -15.73 21.96 13.48
N GLY A 519 -15.50 20.67 13.26
CA GLY A 519 -16.52 19.64 13.21
C GLY A 519 -17.27 19.55 11.88
N ALA A 520 -17.02 20.45 10.92
CA ALA A 520 -17.65 20.38 9.60
C ALA A 520 -17.21 19.12 8.85
N VAL A 521 -18.18 18.40 8.30
CA VAL A 521 -17.91 17.30 7.36
C VAL A 521 -17.95 17.86 5.95
N LEU A 522 -16.85 17.68 5.25
CA LEU A 522 -16.62 18.14 3.87
C LEU A 522 -16.44 16.93 2.98
N ALA A 523 -17.00 16.97 1.77
CA ALA A 523 -16.74 15.91 0.79
C ALA A 523 -16.23 16.49 -0.51
N LEU A 524 -15.33 15.76 -1.17
CA LEU A 524 -14.89 16.02 -2.54
C LEU A 524 -15.41 14.93 -3.47
N ALA A 525 -15.91 15.33 -4.65
CA ALA A 525 -16.16 14.46 -5.79
C ALA A 525 -15.22 14.87 -6.92
N LEU A 526 -14.30 13.99 -7.28
CA LEU A 526 -13.32 14.19 -8.35
C LEU A 526 -13.66 13.30 -9.54
N ASP A 527 -13.89 13.90 -10.69
CA ASP A 527 -14.12 13.22 -11.98
C ASP A 527 -12.94 13.49 -12.91
N MET A 528 -12.03 12.54 -13.02
CA MET A 528 -10.86 12.66 -13.89
C MET A 528 -11.22 12.50 -15.36
N GLU A 529 -12.28 11.74 -15.68
CA GLU A 529 -12.77 11.58 -17.06
C GLU A 529 -13.24 12.92 -17.66
N ASN A 530 -14.03 13.69 -16.88
CA ASN A 530 -14.58 14.98 -17.31
C ASN A 530 -13.76 16.17 -16.79
N ARG A 531 -12.68 15.92 -16.08
CA ARG A 531 -11.75 16.90 -15.50
C ARG A 531 -12.47 17.94 -14.66
N LYS A 532 -13.28 17.48 -13.67
CA LYS A 532 -14.08 18.32 -12.79
C LYS A 532 -13.95 17.93 -11.33
N LEU A 533 -14.12 18.94 -10.48
CA LEU A 533 -14.08 18.82 -9.01
C LEU A 533 -15.25 19.56 -8.39
N TRP A 534 -15.92 18.94 -7.42
CA TRP A 534 -16.96 19.52 -6.58
C TRP A 534 -16.60 19.35 -5.11
N ILE A 535 -17.00 20.31 -4.30
CA ILE A 535 -16.98 20.22 -2.84
C ILE A 535 -18.42 20.25 -2.31
N ARG A 536 -18.67 19.58 -1.18
CA ARG A 536 -19.93 19.74 -0.42
C ARG A 536 -19.69 19.84 1.07
N ASP A 537 -20.69 20.40 1.74
CA ASP A 537 -20.92 20.31 3.19
C ASP A 537 -22.38 19.92 3.46
N ALA A 538 -22.88 20.18 4.66
CA ALA A 538 -24.26 19.92 5.06
C ALA A 538 -25.29 20.69 4.21
N THR A 539 -24.92 21.77 3.55
CA THR A 539 -25.83 22.60 2.73
C THR A 539 -25.94 22.13 1.29
N GLY A 540 -25.09 21.18 0.84
CA GLY A 540 -25.15 20.57 -0.47
C GLY A 540 -23.86 20.73 -1.28
N TRP A 541 -23.90 20.30 -2.56
CA TRP A 541 -22.78 20.38 -3.49
C TRP A 541 -22.51 21.80 -3.94
N GLN A 542 -21.26 22.10 -4.20
CA GLN A 542 -20.80 23.33 -4.80
C GLN A 542 -19.60 23.10 -5.73
N GLY A 543 -19.68 23.67 -6.91
CA GLY A 543 -18.61 23.75 -7.90
C GLY A 543 -18.47 25.17 -8.41
N SER A 544 -19.11 25.49 -9.53
CA SER A 544 -19.01 26.80 -10.16
C SER A 544 -20.26 27.68 -10.02
N SER A 545 -21.43 27.16 -9.63
CA SER A 545 -22.70 27.94 -9.71
C SER A 545 -23.81 27.64 -8.70
N GLY A 546 -23.66 26.88 -7.68
CA GLY A 546 -24.72 26.65 -6.66
C GLY A 546 -25.89 25.74 -7.04
N THR A 547 -25.94 25.23 -8.30
CA THR A 547 -26.80 24.13 -8.76
C THR A 547 -25.99 22.93 -9.14
N ASP A 548 -24.88 22.78 -8.47
CA ASP A 548 -23.85 21.82 -8.79
C ASP A 548 -24.30 20.41 -8.42
N ASN A 549 -24.10 19.45 -9.35
CA ASN A 549 -24.40 18.05 -9.13
C ASN A 549 -23.34 17.17 -9.84
N PRO A 550 -22.51 16.44 -9.08
CA PRO A 550 -21.54 15.54 -9.70
C PRO A 550 -22.17 14.38 -10.48
N GLU A 551 -23.37 13.91 -10.11
CA GLU A 551 -24.06 12.81 -10.80
C GLU A 551 -24.42 13.15 -12.25
N ASP A 552 -24.82 14.40 -12.49
CA ASP A 552 -25.21 14.90 -13.81
C ASP A 552 -24.04 15.58 -14.54
N ASN A 553 -22.84 15.59 -13.94
CA ASN A 553 -21.67 16.33 -14.43
C ASN A 553 -21.96 17.83 -14.64
N THR A 554 -22.91 18.40 -13.88
CA THR A 554 -23.28 19.82 -14.00
C THR A 554 -22.37 20.72 -13.17
N THR A 555 -21.88 21.79 -13.77
CA THR A 555 -21.26 22.96 -13.15
C THR A 555 -20.08 22.70 -12.17
N GLY A 556 -19.40 21.58 -12.23
CA GLY A 556 -18.15 21.35 -11.48
C GLY A 556 -17.06 22.34 -11.86
N VAL A 557 -16.11 22.57 -10.96
CA VAL A 557 -14.93 23.37 -11.25
C VAL A 557 -13.99 22.57 -12.14
N SER A 558 -13.63 23.12 -13.31
CA SER A 558 -12.71 22.43 -14.22
C SER A 558 -11.31 22.36 -13.62
N LEU A 559 -10.68 21.19 -13.72
CA LEU A 559 -9.28 21.03 -13.37
C LEU A 559 -8.41 21.85 -14.34
N PRO A 560 -7.45 22.62 -13.85
CA PRO A 560 -6.51 23.35 -14.71
C PRO A 560 -5.64 22.35 -15.50
N SER A 561 -5.06 22.81 -16.61
CA SER A 561 -4.16 21.99 -17.42
C SER A 561 -2.87 21.60 -16.71
N SER A 562 -2.49 22.36 -15.68
CA SER A 562 -1.36 22.02 -14.79
C SER A 562 -1.56 20.72 -14.02
N ILE A 563 -2.80 20.30 -13.75
CA ILE A 563 -3.12 18.98 -13.26
C ILE A 563 -3.22 18.05 -14.47
N GLY A 564 -2.24 17.19 -14.65
CA GLY A 564 -2.17 16.22 -15.74
C GLY A 564 -3.26 15.16 -15.69
N ASP A 565 -2.96 13.98 -16.20
CA ASP A 565 -3.90 12.84 -16.25
C ASP A 565 -4.03 12.10 -14.90
N ASN A 566 -3.20 12.46 -13.91
CA ASN A 566 -3.25 11.92 -12.57
C ASN A 566 -3.19 13.04 -11.53
N ALA A 567 -3.83 12.81 -10.39
CA ALA A 567 -3.90 13.78 -9.31
C ALA A 567 -3.92 13.10 -7.94
N TYR A 568 -3.41 13.81 -6.92
CA TYR A 568 -3.62 13.47 -5.52
C TYR A 568 -4.82 14.23 -4.95
N ILE A 569 -5.61 13.58 -4.11
CA ILE A 569 -6.47 14.28 -3.16
C ILE A 569 -5.58 14.71 -1.99
N VAL A 570 -5.65 15.97 -1.59
CA VAL A 570 -4.75 16.58 -0.59
C VAL A 570 -5.51 17.32 0.49
N PHE A 571 -4.96 17.24 1.71
CA PHE A 571 -5.20 18.16 2.79
C PHE A 571 -3.99 19.07 2.95
N GLY A 572 -4.18 20.34 3.33
CA GLY A 572 -3.05 21.24 3.53
C GLY A 572 -3.40 22.57 4.12
N ASN A 573 -2.37 23.39 4.30
CA ASN A 573 -2.52 24.82 4.61
C ASN A 573 -1.60 25.68 3.74
N SER A 574 -1.98 26.95 3.56
CA SER A 574 -1.25 27.88 2.70
C SER A 574 -0.15 28.66 3.42
N SER A 575 -0.33 28.94 4.68
CA SER A 575 0.63 29.60 5.56
C SER A 575 0.09 29.54 6.98
N GLY A 576 0.91 29.53 7.97
CA GLY A 576 0.32 29.63 9.28
C GLY A 576 1.26 29.55 10.46
N SER A 577 0.83 30.17 11.53
CA SER A 577 1.33 30.07 12.87
C SER A 577 0.50 29.11 13.73
N GLN A 578 -0.46 28.40 13.13
CA GLN A 578 -1.46 27.55 13.82
C GLN A 578 -1.44 26.14 13.26
N ASP A 579 -1.67 25.17 14.10
CA ASP A 579 -1.91 23.80 13.73
C ASP A 579 -3.27 23.66 13.03
N GLN A 580 -3.37 22.71 12.10
CA GLN A 580 -4.59 22.41 11.34
C GLN A 580 -4.80 20.90 11.34
N ASP A 581 -6.00 20.45 11.70
CA ASP A 581 -6.31 19.04 11.83
C ASP A 581 -7.42 18.60 10.88
N ALA A 582 -7.19 17.51 10.17
CA ALA A 582 -8.21 16.85 9.36
C ALA A 582 -8.31 15.37 9.70
N GLU A 583 -9.52 14.86 9.72
CA GLU A 583 -9.80 13.42 9.79
C GLU A 583 -10.41 12.96 8.46
N LEU A 584 -9.79 11.98 7.84
CA LEU A 584 -10.32 11.29 6.67
C LEU A 584 -11.39 10.30 7.14
N LYS A 585 -12.62 10.47 6.65
CA LYS A 585 -13.69 9.49 6.88
C LYS A 585 -13.62 8.41 5.80
N THR A 586 -13.44 7.19 6.25
CA THR A 586 -13.53 6.01 5.41
C THR A 586 -14.54 5.04 6.03
N GLU A 587 -15.14 4.19 5.24
CA GLU A 587 -16.04 3.12 5.74
C GLU A 587 -15.33 2.19 6.73
N ALA A 588 -14.00 2.24 6.80
CA ALA A 588 -13.21 1.44 7.74
C ALA A 588 -13.21 2.01 9.16
N ASN A 589 -13.30 3.33 9.31
CA ASN A 589 -13.25 3.99 10.62
C ASN A 589 -14.58 4.63 11.05
N SER A 590 -15.45 4.96 10.09
CA SER A 590 -16.76 5.54 10.39
C SER A 590 -17.73 5.44 9.22
N ALA A 591 -19.03 5.51 9.46
CA ALA A 591 -20.00 5.65 8.39
C ALA A 591 -19.83 6.99 7.67
N LEU A 592 -19.96 7.00 6.35
CA LEU A 592 -19.99 8.24 5.57
C LEU A 592 -21.20 9.09 5.97
N THR A 593 -21.01 10.40 6.00
CA THR A 593 -22.06 11.34 6.38
C THR A 593 -23.07 11.58 5.26
N TYR A 594 -22.55 11.56 4.01
CA TYR A 594 -23.36 11.83 2.84
C TYR A 594 -23.38 10.62 1.91
N ALA A 595 -24.44 10.50 1.09
CA ALA A 595 -24.51 9.49 0.05
C ALA A 595 -23.40 9.73 -1.01
N VAL A 596 -22.72 8.67 -1.39
CA VAL A 596 -21.79 8.68 -2.51
C VAL A 596 -22.56 8.97 -3.80
N PRO A 597 -22.18 9.98 -4.61
CA PRO A 597 -22.88 10.29 -5.85
C PRO A 597 -22.86 9.10 -6.81
N SER A 598 -23.95 8.90 -7.55
CA SER A 598 -24.04 7.83 -8.54
C SER A 598 -22.92 7.92 -9.57
N GLY A 599 -22.24 6.81 -9.84
CA GLY A 599 -21.09 6.75 -10.75
C GLY A 599 -19.75 7.07 -10.10
N PHE A 600 -19.72 7.47 -8.83
CA PHE A 600 -18.49 7.64 -8.06
C PHE A 600 -18.24 6.44 -7.13
N VAL A 601 -16.99 6.20 -6.79
CA VAL A 601 -16.56 5.13 -5.89
C VAL A 601 -15.78 5.69 -4.70
N THR A 602 -15.80 4.96 -3.59
CA THR A 602 -15.00 5.32 -2.40
C THR A 602 -13.56 4.88 -2.54
N LEU A 603 -12.67 5.40 -1.68
CA LEU A 603 -11.23 5.19 -1.78
C LEU A 603 -10.80 3.90 -1.06
N ASN A 604 -11.32 2.76 -1.48
CA ASN A 604 -10.84 1.44 -1.07
C ASN A 604 -10.51 0.56 -2.28
N THR A 605 -9.69 -0.47 -2.09
CA THR A 605 -9.21 -1.29 -3.19
C THR A 605 -10.29 -2.10 -3.89
N ALA A 606 -11.39 -2.44 -3.23
CA ALA A 606 -12.47 -3.22 -3.82
C ALA A 606 -13.38 -2.40 -4.76
N ASP A 607 -13.55 -1.10 -4.47
CA ASP A 607 -14.41 -0.21 -5.25
C ASP A 607 -13.69 0.42 -6.45
N GLN A 608 -12.35 0.35 -6.50
CA GLN A 608 -11.56 0.91 -7.59
C GLN A 608 -11.74 0.11 -8.89
N THR A 609 -11.51 0.77 -10.02
CA THR A 609 -11.53 0.11 -11.33
C THR A 609 -10.31 -0.82 -11.45
N ALA A 610 -10.55 -2.09 -11.77
CA ALA A 610 -9.47 -3.03 -12.08
C ALA A 610 -8.72 -2.60 -13.33
N PRO A 611 -7.39 -2.68 -13.37
CA PRO A 611 -6.62 -2.42 -14.58
C PRO A 611 -7.02 -3.38 -15.70
N THR A 612 -7.19 -2.85 -16.91
CA THR A 612 -7.56 -3.65 -18.09
C THR A 612 -6.43 -4.58 -18.53
N HIS A 613 -5.20 -4.18 -18.27
CA HIS A 613 -3.97 -4.90 -18.59
C HIS A 613 -3.06 -4.99 -17.38
N GLN A 614 -2.25 -6.04 -17.34
CA GLN A 614 -1.23 -6.23 -16.30
C GLN A 614 0.16 -6.08 -16.91
N GLY A 615 1.05 -5.33 -16.27
CA GLY A 615 2.38 -5.02 -16.80
C GLY A 615 3.20 -6.26 -17.12
N ILE A 616 3.13 -7.30 -16.28
CA ILE A 616 3.85 -8.57 -16.46
C ILE A 616 3.49 -9.30 -17.76
N ASP A 617 2.33 -9.04 -18.37
CA ASP A 617 1.93 -9.60 -19.66
C ASP A 617 2.51 -8.82 -20.84
N HIS A 618 3.07 -7.62 -20.61
CA HIS A 618 3.60 -6.72 -21.64
C HIS A 618 5.09 -6.41 -21.48
N PHE A 619 5.64 -6.66 -20.29
CA PHE A 619 7.04 -6.44 -19.94
C PHE A 619 7.52 -7.45 -18.91
N ASN A 620 8.72 -7.99 -19.08
CA ASN A 620 9.36 -8.79 -18.05
C ASN A 620 10.88 -8.59 -18.04
N THR A 621 11.48 -8.83 -16.88
CA THR A 621 12.93 -8.87 -16.67
C THR A 621 13.34 -10.29 -16.35
N VAL A 622 14.28 -10.84 -17.11
CA VAL A 622 14.82 -12.20 -16.90
C VAL A 622 16.31 -12.11 -16.61
N LEU A 623 16.75 -12.80 -15.57
CA LEU A 623 18.17 -12.99 -15.25
C LEU A 623 18.62 -14.35 -15.79
N TYR A 624 19.84 -14.41 -16.32
CA TYR A 624 20.45 -15.67 -16.73
C TYR A 624 21.98 -15.61 -16.64
N THR A 625 22.58 -16.79 -16.43
CA THR A 625 24.04 -16.94 -16.48
C THR A 625 24.45 -17.45 -17.85
N GLY A 626 25.41 -16.82 -18.47
CA GLY A 626 25.98 -17.22 -19.76
C GLY A 626 26.58 -18.62 -19.73
N ASN A 627 26.56 -19.32 -20.90
CA ASN A 627 27.15 -20.63 -21.04
C ASN A 627 28.22 -20.69 -22.13
N GLY A 628 28.45 -19.59 -22.87
CA GLY A 628 29.45 -19.49 -23.94
C GLY A 628 29.18 -20.36 -25.17
N THR A 629 27.94 -20.88 -25.33
CA THR A 629 27.64 -21.81 -26.42
C THR A 629 27.35 -21.05 -27.71
N ALA A 630 28.10 -21.35 -28.76
CA ALA A 630 27.90 -20.78 -30.09
C ALA A 630 26.58 -21.28 -30.72
N ILE A 631 25.99 -20.49 -31.63
CA ILE A 631 24.77 -20.86 -32.38
C ILE A 631 24.91 -22.19 -33.11
N ALA A 632 26.05 -22.47 -33.69
CA ALA A 632 26.34 -23.74 -34.39
C ALA A 632 26.19 -24.97 -33.43
N SER A 633 26.32 -24.78 -32.14
CA SER A 633 26.15 -25.79 -31.10
C SER A 633 24.83 -25.66 -30.33
N GLY A 634 23.87 -24.87 -30.85
CA GLY A 634 22.51 -24.68 -30.27
C GLY A 634 22.33 -23.38 -29.52
N GLY A 635 23.39 -22.63 -29.24
CA GLY A 635 23.32 -21.36 -28.50
C GLY A 635 22.81 -21.52 -27.05
N LYS A 636 22.33 -20.41 -26.48
CA LYS A 636 21.65 -20.38 -25.17
C LYS A 636 20.22 -19.88 -25.34
N ALA A 637 19.26 -20.74 -25.01
CA ALA A 637 17.86 -20.32 -24.87
C ALA A 637 17.66 -19.60 -23.54
N VAL A 638 17.07 -18.41 -23.58
CA VAL A 638 16.64 -17.62 -22.42
C VAL A 638 15.13 -17.63 -22.39
N THR A 639 14.57 -18.23 -21.34
CA THR A 639 13.13 -18.47 -21.16
C THR A 639 12.62 -17.78 -19.89
N GLY A 640 11.31 -17.83 -19.63
CA GLY A 640 10.72 -17.22 -18.43
C GLY A 640 10.14 -15.81 -18.65
N THR A 641 10.11 -15.34 -19.91
CA THR A 641 9.47 -14.07 -20.28
C THR A 641 7.96 -14.12 -20.09
N GLY A 642 7.32 -15.27 -20.41
CA GLY A 642 5.87 -15.44 -20.39
C GLY A 642 5.18 -15.12 -21.73
N PHE A 643 5.87 -14.44 -22.64
CA PHE A 643 5.40 -14.06 -23.98
C PHE A 643 6.57 -14.09 -24.98
N GLN A 644 6.28 -13.90 -26.27
CA GLN A 644 7.32 -13.61 -27.23
C GLN A 644 7.80 -12.17 -27.03
N PRO A 645 9.07 -11.92 -26.68
CA PRO A 645 9.59 -10.56 -26.64
C PRO A 645 9.78 -10.03 -28.06
N ASP A 646 9.31 -8.82 -28.32
CA ASP A 646 9.44 -8.13 -29.61
C ASP A 646 10.51 -7.04 -29.59
N TRP A 647 10.90 -6.58 -28.41
CA TRP A 647 12.11 -5.79 -28.17
C TRP A 647 12.83 -6.34 -26.94
N VAL A 648 14.13 -6.60 -27.09
CA VAL A 648 15.01 -7.18 -26.06
C VAL A 648 16.21 -6.26 -25.86
N TRP A 649 16.46 -5.89 -24.61
CA TRP A 649 17.60 -5.11 -24.15
C TRP A 649 18.41 -5.94 -23.16
N ILE A 650 19.65 -6.31 -23.53
CA ILE A 650 20.51 -7.18 -22.73
C ILE A 650 21.70 -6.38 -22.20
N LYS A 651 22.10 -6.64 -20.94
CA LYS A 651 23.33 -6.11 -20.35
C LYS A 651 24.04 -7.18 -19.54
N ASN A 652 25.36 -7.31 -19.81
CA ASN A 652 26.26 -8.04 -18.95
C ASN A 652 26.42 -7.32 -17.61
N ARG A 653 26.22 -8.03 -16.49
CA ARG A 653 26.27 -7.47 -15.13
C ARG A 653 27.67 -7.53 -14.53
N ASP A 654 28.52 -8.44 -15.00
CA ASP A 654 29.86 -8.74 -14.47
C ASP A 654 30.98 -8.07 -15.23
N ALA A 655 30.72 -7.60 -16.45
CA ALA A 655 31.73 -6.99 -17.32
C ALA A 655 31.25 -5.67 -17.97
N SER A 656 32.24 -4.85 -18.34
CA SER A 656 32.05 -3.58 -19.06
C SER A 656 31.82 -3.83 -20.54
N ASP A 657 30.75 -4.53 -20.89
CA ASP A 657 30.28 -4.74 -22.26
C ASP A 657 29.15 -3.75 -22.59
N SER A 658 29.14 -3.20 -23.80
CA SER A 658 28.05 -2.36 -24.29
C SER A 658 26.70 -3.07 -24.22
N HIS A 659 25.63 -2.29 -24.02
CA HIS A 659 24.27 -2.81 -24.04
C HIS A 659 23.87 -3.33 -25.42
N ALA A 660 23.28 -4.51 -25.53
CA ALA A 660 22.85 -5.13 -26.77
C ALA A 660 21.32 -5.05 -26.94
N LEU A 661 20.87 -4.37 -28.03
CA LEU A 661 19.43 -4.12 -28.29
C LEU A 661 19.00 -4.77 -29.61
N TYR A 662 17.93 -5.58 -29.53
CA TYR A 662 17.36 -6.30 -30.68
C TYR A 662 15.86 -6.13 -30.72
N ASP A 663 15.25 -6.12 -31.92
CA ASP A 663 13.78 -6.10 -32.06
C ASP A 663 13.32 -6.88 -33.31
N VAL A 664 12.06 -7.28 -33.31
CA VAL A 664 11.43 -8.08 -34.38
C VAL A 664 11.30 -7.31 -35.70
N VAL A 665 11.28 -5.95 -35.66
CA VAL A 665 11.10 -5.11 -36.86
C VAL A 665 12.38 -5.01 -37.66
N ARG A 666 13.53 -4.89 -37.03
CA ARG A 666 14.85 -4.91 -37.66
C ARG A 666 15.31 -6.34 -37.98
N GLY A 667 14.76 -7.30 -37.22
CA GLY A 667 15.06 -8.72 -37.38
C GLY A 667 16.17 -9.21 -36.46
N THR A 668 16.35 -10.54 -36.47
CA THR A 668 17.41 -11.21 -35.70
C THR A 668 18.80 -10.79 -36.18
N THR A 669 19.79 -10.91 -35.28
CA THR A 669 21.19 -10.53 -35.48
C THR A 669 21.46 -9.03 -35.68
N LYS A 670 20.44 -8.17 -35.80
CA LYS A 670 20.60 -6.73 -35.99
C LYS A 670 20.73 -6.03 -34.63
N GLN A 671 21.99 -5.77 -34.25
CA GLN A 671 22.30 -5.19 -32.94
C GLN A 671 22.49 -3.67 -33.04
N LEU A 672 21.95 -2.98 -32.03
CA LEU A 672 22.30 -1.60 -31.68
C LEU A 672 22.79 -1.58 -30.24
N GLU A 673 23.57 -0.57 -29.87
CA GLU A 673 24.07 -0.37 -28.50
C GLU A 673 23.50 0.91 -27.92
N ALA A 674 22.94 0.82 -26.67
CA ALA A 674 22.28 1.97 -26.03
C ALA A 674 23.25 3.04 -25.59
N ASP A 675 24.44 2.64 -25.16
CA ASP A 675 25.50 3.47 -24.58
C ASP A 675 26.41 4.12 -25.62
N THR A 676 26.25 3.79 -26.91
CA THR A 676 27.12 4.30 -27.98
C THR A 676 26.35 5.02 -29.10
N ALA A 677 27.08 5.79 -29.91
CA ALA A 677 26.57 6.36 -31.16
C ALA A 677 26.72 5.42 -32.35
N ALA A 678 27.23 4.20 -32.19
CA ALA A 678 27.54 3.26 -33.25
C ALA A 678 26.33 2.97 -34.17
N VAL A 679 26.60 2.63 -35.41
CA VAL A 679 25.61 2.13 -36.36
C VAL A 679 25.22 0.69 -36.08
N GLU A 680 24.11 0.24 -36.65
CA GLU A 680 23.64 -1.14 -36.53
C GLU A 680 24.68 -2.12 -37.02
N SER A 681 25.04 -3.10 -36.23
CA SER A 681 25.89 -4.23 -36.58
C SER A 681 25.06 -5.47 -36.92
N THR A 682 25.71 -6.46 -37.52
CA THR A 682 25.13 -7.78 -37.76
C THR A 682 25.93 -8.80 -37.00
N GLU A 683 25.37 -9.27 -35.91
CA GLU A 683 26.02 -10.16 -34.94
C GLU A 683 25.41 -11.58 -35.04
N SER A 684 26.10 -12.45 -35.84
CA SER A 684 25.61 -13.82 -36.04
C SER A 684 25.59 -14.68 -34.78
N GLU A 685 26.38 -14.32 -33.78
CA GLU A 685 26.41 -14.92 -32.44
C GLU A 685 25.70 -14.07 -31.38
N GLY A 686 24.93 -13.03 -31.78
CA GLY A 686 24.05 -12.27 -30.97
C GLY A 686 22.71 -12.95 -30.77
N LEU A 687 21.58 -12.17 -30.76
CA LEU A 687 20.23 -12.73 -30.67
C LEU A 687 19.80 -13.25 -32.04
N THR A 688 19.43 -14.54 -32.11
CA THR A 688 19.18 -15.23 -33.38
C THR A 688 17.76 -15.74 -33.55
N THR A 689 16.99 -15.85 -32.47
CA THR A 689 15.57 -16.23 -32.54
C THR A 689 14.73 -15.48 -31.49
N PHE A 690 13.51 -15.15 -31.89
CA PHE A 690 12.42 -14.75 -30.98
C PHE A 690 11.42 -15.90 -30.88
N GLY A 691 10.93 -16.19 -29.66
CA GLY A 691 9.96 -17.23 -29.37
C GLY A 691 9.29 -16.95 -28.01
N THR A 692 8.95 -17.94 -27.21
CA THR A 692 8.53 -17.74 -25.82
C THR A 692 9.75 -17.39 -24.92
N GLY A 693 10.53 -16.42 -25.38
CA GLY A 693 11.84 -16.01 -24.95
C GLY A 693 12.71 -15.76 -26.18
N PHE A 694 14.02 -15.94 -26.09
CA PHE A 694 14.94 -15.72 -27.20
C PHE A 694 16.16 -16.65 -27.12
N THR A 695 16.94 -16.77 -28.22
CA THR A 695 18.17 -17.52 -28.22
C THR A 695 19.34 -16.62 -28.61
N VAL A 696 20.46 -16.73 -27.90
CA VAL A 696 21.72 -16.02 -28.14
C VAL A 696 22.86 -17.01 -28.42
N GLY A 697 23.82 -16.60 -29.19
CA GLY A 697 25.09 -17.30 -29.44
C GLY A 697 26.15 -16.94 -28.40
N ASN A 698 27.43 -17.01 -28.77
CA ASN A 698 28.55 -16.80 -27.84
C ASN A 698 29.17 -15.39 -27.92
N LEU A 699 28.44 -14.39 -28.44
CA LEU A 699 28.88 -13.00 -28.37
C LEU A 699 29.02 -12.57 -26.90
N ALA A 700 30.13 -11.91 -26.54
CA ALA A 700 30.47 -11.55 -25.17
C ALA A 700 29.40 -10.69 -24.50
N GLN A 701 28.83 -9.72 -25.22
CA GLN A 701 27.78 -8.82 -24.76
C GLN A 701 26.50 -9.55 -24.30
N VAL A 702 26.32 -10.84 -24.70
CA VAL A 702 25.05 -11.57 -24.41
C VAL A 702 25.23 -12.95 -23.80
N ASN A 703 26.43 -13.61 -23.86
CA ASN A 703 26.57 -15.01 -23.44
C ASN A 703 27.99 -15.47 -23.12
N THR A 704 28.85 -14.69 -22.51
CA THR A 704 30.11 -15.19 -21.93
C THR A 704 29.85 -16.25 -20.87
N SER A 705 30.65 -17.34 -20.87
CA SER A 705 30.47 -18.44 -19.91
C SER A 705 30.68 -17.98 -18.47
N SER A 706 29.72 -18.32 -17.60
CA SER A 706 29.71 -18.03 -16.16
C SER A 706 29.53 -16.56 -15.78
N GLU A 707 29.27 -15.66 -16.71
CA GLU A 707 28.88 -14.28 -16.42
C GLU A 707 27.37 -14.13 -16.32
N ASP A 708 26.92 -13.22 -15.49
CA ASP A 708 25.51 -12.96 -15.22
C ASP A 708 24.97 -11.83 -16.10
N TYR A 709 23.78 -12.01 -16.62
CA TYR A 709 23.10 -11.10 -17.51
C TYR A 709 21.73 -10.71 -17.01
N VAL A 710 21.27 -9.52 -17.40
CA VAL A 710 19.88 -9.09 -17.31
C VAL A 710 19.34 -8.83 -18.71
N ALA A 711 18.13 -9.31 -18.98
CA ALA A 711 17.38 -9.03 -20.20
C ALA A 711 16.03 -8.38 -19.84
N TRP A 712 15.85 -7.14 -20.27
CA TRP A 712 14.58 -6.42 -20.22
C TRP A 712 13.85 -6.66 -21.55
N GLN A 713 12.57 -7.04 -21.50
CA GLN A 713 11.85 -7.61 -22.62
C GLN A 713 10.45 -7.01 -22.72
N TRP A 714 10.11 -6.48 -23.89
CA TRP A 714 8.81 -5.85 -24.17
C TRP A 714 8.05 -6.65 -25.20
N LEU A 715 6.72 -6.78 -24.99
CA LEU A 715 5.77 -7.29 -25.97
C LEU A 715 5.31 -6.14 -26.87
N ALA A 716 5.41 -6.33 -28.18
CA ALA A 716 4.73 -5.53 -29.19
C ALA A 716 3.71 -6.42 -29.95
N GLY A 717 3.52 -6.24 -31.23
CA GLY A 717 2.56 -6.99 -32.03
C GLY A 717 3.16 -8.11 -32.88
N GLY A 718 4.39 -8.52 -32.63
CA GLY A 718 5.11 -9.47 -33.47
C GLY A 718 5.56 -8.83 -34.77
N SER A 719 5.25 -9.48 -35.90
CA SER A 719 5.67 -8.98 -37.24
C SER A 719 5.17 -7.57 -37.51
N ALA A 720 6.07 -6.72 -38.01
CA ALA A 720 5.73 -5.34 -38.34
C ALA A 720 4.71 -5.24 -39.49
N VAL A 721 3.83 -4.25 -39.37
CA VAL A 721 2.85 -3.87 -40.39
C VAL A 721 3.19 -2.48 -40.96
N SER A 722 2.82 -2.24 -42.22
CA SER A 722 3.00 -0.93 -42.86
C SER A 722 2.04 0.09 -42.26
N ASN A 723 2.58 1.27 -41.90
CA ASN A 723 1.83 2.42 -41.43
C ASN A 723 2.10 3.62 -42.34
N THR A 724 1.04 4.23 -42.85
CA THR A 724 1.08 5.35 -43.80
C THR A 724 0.36 6.60 -43.27
N GLU A 725 0.15 6.70 -41.98
CA GLU A 725 -0.49 7.86 -41.34
C GLU A 725 0.40 9.10 -41.36
N GLY A 726 1.73 8.91 -41.34
CA GLY A 726 2.69 9.99 -41.52
C GLY A 726 3.03 10.29 -42.98
N SER A 727 3.71 11.40 -43.24
CA SER A 727 4.25 11.74 -44.56
C SER A 727 5.38 10.77 -44.99
N LEU A 728 6.07 10.17 -44.04
CA LEU A 728 7.00 9.05 -44.23
C LEU A 728 6.29 7.75 -43.82
N ALA A 729 6.31 6.77 -44.71
CA ALA A 729 5.83 5.44 -44.37
C ALA A 729 6.75 4.80 -43.32
N SER A 730 6.15 4.10 -42.36
CA SER A 730 6.84 3.32 -41.35
C SER A 730 6.41 1.84 -41.38
N SER A 731 7.23 0.97 -40.81
CA SER A 731 6.85 -0.41 -40.49
C SER A 731 6.82 -0.53 -38.97
N VAL A 732 5.67 -0.90 -38.39
CA VAL A 732 5.50 -0.84 -36.94
C VAL A 732 4.96 -2.15 -36.37
N SER A 733 5.42 -2.50 -35.16
CA SER A 733 4.86 -3.54 -34.29
C SER A 733 4.35 -2.87 -33.02
N VAL A 734 3.09 -3.12 -32.64
CA VAL A 734 2.38 -2.39 -31.58
C VAL A 734 1.85 -3.35 -30.52
N SER A 735 2.09 -3.05 -29.25
CA SER A 735 1.62 -3.81 -28.09
C SER A 735 0.09 -3.87 -28.06
N PRO A 736 -0.51 -5.02 -27.68
CA PRO A 736 -1.95 -5.14 -27.52
C PRO A 736 -2.57 -4.16 -26.52
N ALA A 737 -1.81 -3.73 -25.50
CA ALA A 737 -2.25 -2.69 -24.57
C ALA A 737 -2.16 -1.27 -25.12
N GLY A 738 -1.44 -1.07 -26.25
CA GLY A 738 -1.21 0.25 -26.83
C GLY A 738 -0.24 1.13 -26.02
N ASN A 739 0.55 0.53 -25.15
CA ASN A 739 1.55 1.22 -24.31
C ASN A 739 2.92 1.34 -25.00
N PHE A 740 3.21 0.51 -25.99
CA PHE A 740 4.52 0.43 -26.63
C PHE A 740 4.39 0.12 -28.13
N SER A 741 5.22 0.77 -28.93
CA SER A 741 5.46 0.35 -30.31
C SER A 741 6.94 0.48 -30.67
N VAL A 742 7.41 -0.43 -31.51
CA VAL A 742 8.70 -0.38 -32.17
C VAL A 742 8.49 -0.32 -33.67
N GLY A 743 9.24 0.58 -34.34
CA GLY A 743 9.06 0.73 -35.78
C GLY A 743 10.31 1.26 -36.47
N THR A 744 10.29 1.20 -37.81
CA THR A 744 11.38 1.71 -38.66
C THR A 744 10.81 2.64 -39.73
N TYR A 745 11.62 3.60 -40.20
CA TYR A 745 11.32 4.48 -41.30
C TYR A 745 12.62 4.91 -42.06
N SER A 746 12.44 5.46 -43.25
CA SER A 746 13.55 6.07 -44.01
C SER A 746 13.41 7.57 -44.03
N GLY A 747 14.47 8.30 -43.69
CA GLY A 747 14.51 9.74 -43.64
C GLY A 747 14.51 10.39 -45.01
N ALA A 748 13.93 11.60 -45.12
CA ALA A 748 13.81 12.35 -46.38
C ALA A 748 14.34 13.78 -46.32
N SER A 749 14.86 14.23 -45.17
CA SER A 749 15.20 15.60 -44.82
C SER A 749 13.98 16.56 -44.78
N GLY A 750 14.16 17.71 -44.12
CA GLY A 750 13.06 18.62 -43.85
C GLY A 750 12.08 18.11 -42.80
N ALA A 751 11.11 18.92 -42.41
CA ALA A 751 10.10 18.47 -41.43
C ALA A 751 9.15 17.44 -42.07
N GLN A 752 9.03 16.30 -41.43
CA GLN A 752 8.21 15.16 -41.87
C GLN A 752 7.48 14.55 -40.66
N THR A 753 6.40 13.83 -40.92
CA THR A 753 5.68 13.05 -39.92
C THR A 753 5.86 11.55 -40.13
N VAL A 754 5.91 10.79 -39.04
CA VAL A 754 6.07 9.32 -39.03
C VAL A 754 4.95 8.71 -38.21
N GLY A 755 4.25 7.71 -38.75
CA GLY A 755 3.21 6.99 -38.02
C GLY A 755 3.83 6.07 -36.96
N HIS A 756 3.37 6.20 -35.71
CA HIS A 756 3.85 5.37 -34.58
C HIS A 756 2.96 4.18 -34.26
N GLY A 757 1.75 4.11 -34.79
CA GLY A 757 0.79 3.02 -34.65
C GLY A 757 0.08 2.93 -33.30
N LEU A 758 0.40 3.75 -32.32
CA LEU A 758 -0.37 3.85 -31.07
C LEU A 758 -1.68 4.60 -31.32
N SER A 759 -2.71 4.32 -30.51
CA SER A 759 -4.03 4.96 -30.64
C SER A 759 -4.13 6.35 -29.99
N ALA A 760 -3.07 6.80 -29.34
CA ALA A 760 -2.93 8.11 -28.71
C ALA A 760 -1.46 8.55 -28.72
N ALA A 761 -1.21 9.83 -28.43
CA ALA A 761 0.14 10.39 -28.42
C ALA A 761 1.06 9.63 -27.44
N PRO A 762 2.29 9.26 -27.83
CA PRO A 762 3.27 8.72 -26.88
C PRO A 762 3.77 9.81 -25.94
N ASP A 763 4.05 9.42 -24.69
CA ASP A 763 4.65 10.31 -23.68
C ASP A 763 6.17 10.36 -23.82
N MET A 764 6.78 9.28 -24.28
CA MET A 764 8.22 9.21 -24.56
C MET A 764 8.47 8.54 -25.91
N LEU A 765 9.40 9.13 -26.68
CA LEU A 765 9.83 8.60 -27.96
C LEU A 765 11.35 8.57 -28.01
N ILE A 766 11.91 7.46 -28.49
CA ILE A 766 13.35 7.26 -28.69
C ILE A 766 13.60 6.98 -30.17
N VAL A 767 14.51 7.70 -30.80
CA VAL A 767 14.87 7.52 -32.22
C VAL A 767 16.38 7.28 -32.36
N LYS A 768 16.76 6.32 -33.18
CA LYS A 768 18.16 6.00 -33.52
C LYS A 768 18.38 5.75 -35.01
N GLY A 769 19.39 6.40 -35.56
CA GLY A 769 19.88 6.09 -36.88
C GLY A 769 20.52 4.70 -36.92
N ARG A 770 20.13 3.87 -37.90
CA ARG A 770 20.63 2.51 -38.08
C ARG A 770 21.93 2.49 -38.90
N ASN A 771 22.05 3.36 -39.89
CA ASN A 771 23.19 3.43 -40.82
C ASN A 771 23.97 4.77 -40.72
N VAL A 772 23.68 5.57 -39.70
CA VAL A 772 24.40 6.79 -39.39
C VAL A 772 24.84 6.77 -37.92
N ALA A 773 26.12 7.05 -37.67
CA ALA A 773 26.70 7.10 -36.33
C ALA A 773 26.32 8.43 -35.66
N ASP A 774 25.25 8.40 -34.90
CA ASP A 774 24.75 9.55 -34.14
C ASP A 774 24.06 9.10 -32.85
N SER A 775 23.80 10.06 -31.94
CA SER A 775 23.18 9.78 -30.64
C SER A 775 21.72 9.28 -30.77
N TRP A 776 21.30 8.52 -29.80
CA TRP A 776 19.90 8.18 -29.55
C TRP A 776 19.13 9.42 -29.09
N ARG A 777 18.16 9.88 -29.83
CA ARG A 777 17.37 11.08 -29.50
C ARG A 777 16.10 10.71 -28.75
N VAL A 778 15.88 11.38 -27.62
CA VAL A 778 14.73 11.12 -26.74
C VAL A 778 13.86 12.38 -26.65
N PHE A 779 12.58 12.21 -26.96
CA PHE A 779 11.49 13.15 -26.69
C PHE A 779 10.76 12.72 -25.41
N HIS A 780 10.27 13.70 -24.63
CA HIS A 780 9.41 13.49 -23.49
C HIS A 780 8.37 14.62 -23.39
N THR A 781 7.09 14.26 -23.24
CA THR A 781 5.97 15.19 -23.32
C THR A 781 6.05 16.32 -22.30
N ASP A 782 6.36 16.01 -21.02
CA ASP A 782 6.39 16.99 -19.93
C ASP A 782 7.60 17.92 -19.96
N LEU A 783 8.64 17.58 -20.74
CA LEU A 783 9.76 18.48 -21.00
C LEU A 783 9.45 19.49 -22.10
N GLY A 784 8.37 19.27 -22.84
CA GLY A 784 7.90 20.12 -23.93
C GLY A 784 8.60 19.85 -25.26
N ASN A 785 7.99 20.37 -26.32
CA ASN A 785 8.30 20.02 -27.71
C ASN A 785 9.65 20.56 -28.22
N THR A 786 10.30 21.44 -27.47
CA THR A 786 11.59 22.02 -27.83
C THR A 786 12.79 21.28 -27.23
N ARG A 787 12.54 20.41 -26.23
CA ARG A 787 13.61 19.69 -25.52
C ARG A 787 14.02 18.41 -26.22
N ILE A 788 15.33 18.11 -26.12
CA ILE A 788 15.95 16.88 -26.62
C ILE A 788 16.86 16.31 -25.54
N LEU A 789 16.74 15.03 -25.29
CA LEU A 789 17.71 14.24 -24.50
C LEU A 789 18.42 13.25 -25.41
N SER A 790 19.50 12.65 -24.91
CA SER A 790 20.21 11.57 -25.59
C SER A 790 20.35 10.39 -24.64
N LEU A 791 19.89 9.19 -25.06
CA LEU A 791 19.93 7.98 -24.22
C LEU A 791 21.36 7.53 -23.92
N ASN A 792 22.26 7.71 -24.88
CA ASN A 792 23.66 7.34 -24.79
C ASN A 792 24.57 8.42 -24.19
N LEU A 793 24.01 9.44 -23.53
CA LEU A 793 24.80 10.53 -22.95
C LEU A 793 24.27 10.92 -21.56
N SER A 794 25.21 11.27 -20.68
CA SER A 794 24.90 11.74 -19.32
C SER A 794 24.43 13.20 -19.26
N ASN A 795 24.49 13.96 -20.36
CA ASN A 795 24.09 15.38 -20.38
C ASN A 795 22.58 15.58 -20.15
N VAL A 796 22.21 16.76 -19.67
CA VAL A 796 20.82 17.10 -19.32
C VAL A 796 19.96 17.53 -20.52
N GLY A 797 20.47 17.40 -21.71
CA GLY A 797 19.77 17.77 -22.92
C GLY A 797 19.83 19.26 -23.27
N ALA A 798 19.23 19.61 -24.40
CA ALA A 798 19.22 20.94 -24.97
C ALA A 798 17.85 21.28 -25.56
N SER A 799 17.62 22.55 -25.89
CA SER A 799 16.43 22.99 -26.62
C SER A 799 16.80 23.24 -28.07
N SER A 800 16.07 22.64 -29.01
CA SER A 800 16.30 22.85 -30.44
C SER A 800 15.13 22.36 -31.30
N SER A 801 14.74 23.13 -32.29
CA SER A 801 13.70 22.77 -33.26
C SER A 801 14.14 21.79 -34.35
N ILE A 802 15.47 21.54 -34.50
CA ILE A 802 15.98 20.70 -35.58
C ILE A 802 15.66 19.22 -35.45
N TYR A 803 15.19 18.74 -34.27
CA TYR A 803 14.84 17.34 -34.02
C TYR A 803 13.32 17.08 -34.19
N TRP A 804 12.46 17.81 -33.46
CA TRP A 804 11.02 17.58 -33.39
C TRP A 804 10.21 18.71 -34.02
N ASN A 805 10.83 19.68 -34.71
CA ASN A 805 10.19 20.88 -35.30
C ASN A 805 9.40 21.73 -34.29
N ASN A 806 9.64 21.61 -32.98
CA ASN A 806 8.83 22.13 -31.88
C ASN A 806 7.37 21.59 -31.86
N ASP A 807 7.11 20.48 -32.53
CA ASP A 807 5.80 19.83 -32.58
C ASP A 807 5.78 18.63 -31.62
N GLY A 808 4.73 18.51 -30.82
CA GLY A 808 4.47 17.32 -30.02
C GLY A 808 3.93 16.17 -30.86
N PRO A 809 4.08 14.92 -30.43
CA PRO A 809 3.39 13.79 -31.04
C PRO A 809 1.87 13.99 -30.99
N THR A 810 1.20 13.48 -32.03
CA THR A 810 -0.27 13.42 -32.11
C THR A 810 -0.76 12.01 -31.73
N SER A 811 -2.06 11.75 -31.86
CA SER A 811 -2.61 10.40 -31.64
C SER A 811 -2.11 9.35 -32.63
N THR A 812 -1.55 9.74 -33.77
CA THR A 812 -1.16 8.84 -34.86
C THR A 812 0.28 9.01 -35.33
N THR A 813 0.87 10.21 -35.21
CA THR A 813 2.18 10.56 -35.78
C THR A 813 3.08 11.32 -34.80
N PHE A 814 4.39 11.26 -35.03
CA PHE A 814 5.35 12.19 -34.45
C PHE A 814 6.13 12.92 -35.58
N THR A 815 6.61 14.12 -35.30
CA THR A 815 7.37 14.93 -36.25
C THR A 815 8.85 14.69 -36.10
N VAL A 816 9.57 14.54 -37.26
CA VAL A 816 11.02 14.56 -37.35
C VAL A 816 11.45 15.73 -38.23
N ALA A 817 12.46 16.51 -37.79
CA ALA A 817 12.85 17.74 -38.50
C ALA A 817 14.09 17.56 -39.38
N THR A 818 15.07 18.46 -39.27
CA THR A 818 16.18 18.53 -40.23
C THR A 818 17.45 17.84 -39.80
N ASP A 819 17.55 17.45 -38.51
CA ASP A 819 18.76 16.84 -37.98
C ASP A 819 19.00 15.41 -38.54
N ALA A 820 20.24 15.10 -38.92
CA ALA A 820 20.59 13.80 -39.50
C ALA A 820 20.41 12.63 -38.50
N SER A 821 20.39 12.91 -37.19
CA SER A 821 20.17 11.86 -36.20
C SER A 821 18.72 11.34 -36.17
N VAL A 822 17.78 12.09 -36.75
CA VAL A 822 16.34 11.74 -36.80
C VAL A 822 15.77 11.68 -38.20
N ASN A 823 16.30 12.43 -39.19
CA ASN A 823 15.69 12.52 -40.53
C ASN A 823 16.68 12.85 -41.69
N GLY A 824 17.92 12.35 -41.68
CA GLY A 824 18.82 12.52 -42.80
C GLY A 824 18.34 11.76 -44.03
N SER A 825 18.39 12.41 -45.21
CA SER A 825 17.98 11.79 -46.48
C SER A 825 18.78 10.53 -46.78
N GLY A 826 18.10 9.42 -47.06
CA GLY A 826 18.70 8.10 -47.34
C GLY A 826 19.17 7.35 -46.10
N ASN A 827 19.00 7.89 -44.90
CA ASN A 827 19.25 7.17 -43.66
C ASN A 827 18.02 6.37 -43.22
N ASN A 828 18.28 5.27 -42.55
CA ASN A 828 17.26 4.42 -41.97
C ASN A 828 17.26 4.56 -40.45
N TYR A 829 16.10 4.57 -39.87
CA TYR A 829 15.88 4.81 -38.42
C TYR A 829 15.06 3.69 -37.78
N VAL A 830 15.29 3.46 -36.50
CA VAL A 830 14.37 2.74 -35.59
C VAL A 830 13.85 3.72 -34.58
N PHE A 831 12.59 3.56 -34.18
CA PHE A 831 11.99 4.30 -33.09
C PHE A 831 11.33 3.35 -32.09
N LEU A 832 11.28 3.79 -30.84
CA LEU A 832 10.57 3.18 -29.71
C LEU A 832 9.63 4.25 -29.17
N ALA A 833 8.34 3.97 -29.13
CA ALA A 833 7.34 4.91 -28.61
C ALA A 833 6.63 4.30 -27.42
N PHE A 834 6.53 5.05 -26.32
CA PHE A 834 5.93 4.63 -25.04
C PHE A 834 4.80 5.57 -24.66
N ARG A 835 3.71 4.98 -24.16
CA ARG A 835 2.55 5.68 -23.66
C ARG A 835 2.20 5.14 -22.28
N SER A 836 1.90 6.03 -21.33
CA SER A 836 1.42 5.67 -19.99
C SER A 836 0.06 5.00 -20.08
N ILE A 837 -0.03 3.80 -19.50
CA ILE A 837 -1.26 3.01 -19.41
C ILE A 837 -1.37 2.50 -17.97
N PRO A 838 -2.51 2.76 -17.28
CA PRO A 838 -2.72 2.24 -15.93
C PRO A 838 -2.45 0.74 -15.84
N GLY A 839 -1.67 0.34 -14.84
CA GLY A 839 -1.30 -1.06 -14.61
C GLY A 839 -0.23 -1.64 -15.55
N VAL A 840 0.28 -0.87 -16.53
CA VAL A 840 1.28 -1.35 -17.51
C VAL A 840 2.56 -0.53 -17.48
N CYS A 841 2.44 0.78 -17.64
CA CYS A 841 3.62 1.63 -17.68
C CYS A 841 3.27 3.08 -17.31
N LYS A 842 4.23 3.81 -16.75
CA LYS A 842 4.11 5.23 -16.43
C LYS A 842 5.39 5.98 -16.79
N VAL A 843 5.21 7.12 -17.45
CA VAL A 843 6.26 8.08 -17.82
C VAL A 843 5.91 9.41 -17.17
N GLY A 844 6.88 10.14 -16.63
CA GLY A 844 6.59 11.43 -15.98
C GLY A 844 7.82 12.11 -15.42
N LEU A 845 7.60 13.20 -14.70
CA LEU A 845 8.63 13.96 -14.00
C LEU A 845 8.44 13.86 -12.47
N TYR A 846 9.49 14.17 -11.74
CA TYR A 846 9.43 14.42 -10.29
C TYR A 846 10.49 15.43 -9.84
N GLU A 847 10.20 16.09 -8.73
CA GLU A 847 11.15 16.99 -8.07
C GLU A 847 11.89 16.25 -6.96
N GLY A 848 13.21 16.22 -7.02
CA GLY A 848 14.03 15.71 -5.94
C GLY A 848 14.03 16.67 -4.75
N ASN A 849 14.18 16.15 -3.54
CA ASN A 849 14.11 16.94 -2.31
C ASN A 849 15.43 17.02 -1.53
N ALA A 850 16.53 16.54 -2.11
CA ALA A 850 17.88 16.52 -1.53
C ALA A 850 17.96 15.86 -0.12
N SER A 851 17.09 14.90 0.16
CA SER A 851 17.00 14.23 1.45
C SER A 851 17.11 12.71 1.30
N SER A 852 17.70 12.04 2.28
CA SER A 852 17.65 10.57 2.37
C SER A 852 16.24 10.05 2.69
N ASN A 853 15.35 10.90 3.17
CA ASN A 853 13.91 10.67 3.15
C ASN A 853 13.34 11.33 1.89
N GLY A 854 13.71 10.78 0.74
CA GLY A 854 13.56 11.35 -0.57
C GLY A 854 12.13 11.36 -1.10
N THR A 855 12.00 11.80 -2.34
CA THR A 855 10.71 11.91 -3.01
C THR A 855 10.04 10.54 -3.14
N TYR A 856 8.74 10.49 -2.87
CA TYR A 856 7.86 9.36 -3.15
C TYR A 856 7.10 9.62 -4.45
N ILE A 857 7.02 8.61 -5.30
CA ILE A 857 6.27 8.65 -6.56
C ILE A 857 5.25 7.51 -6.53
N SER A 858 3.96 7.84 -6.50
CA SER A 858 2.89 6.87 -6.73
C SER A 858 2.75 6.60 -8.23
N MET A 859 2.67 5.34 -8.58
CA MET A 859 2.56 4.90 -9.98
C MET A 859 1.24 4.16 -10.26
N GLY A 860 0.48 3.81 -9.22
CA GLY A 860 -0.72 3.01 -9.32
C GLY A 860 -0.44 1.51 -9.57
N PHE A 861 0.82 1.09 -9.47
CA PHE A 861 1.26 -0.29 -9.64
C PHE A 861 2.60 -0.55 -8.93
N LYS A 862 2.90 -1.83 -8.73
CA LYS A 862 4.22 -2.29 -8.29
C LYS A 862 5.19 -2.29 -9.46
N PRO A 863 6.24 -1.46 -9.47
CA PRO A 863 7.20 -1.41 -10.58
C PRO A 863 7.99 -2.72 -10.73
N ARG A 864 8.19 -3.15 -11.98
CA ARG A 864 9.14 -4.19 -12.39
C ARG A 864 10.49 -3.58 -12.77
N LEU A 865 10.44 -2.43 -13.45
CA LEU A 865 11.59 -1.64 -13.88
C LEU A 865 11.30 -0.16 -13.65
N ILE A 866 12.31 0.58 -13.24
CA ILE A 866 12.32 2.05 -13.29
C ILE A 866 13.66 2.54 -13.84
N MET A 867 13.58 3.48 -14.76
CA MET A 867 14.71 4.24 -15.30
C MET A 867 14.54 5.72 -14.92
N VAL A 868 15.61 6.37 -14.46
CA VAL A 868 15.61 7.74 -13.94
C VAL A 868 16.69 8.56 -14.63
N LYS A 869 16.38 9.83 -14.95
CA LYS A 869 17.31 10.78 -15.57
C LYS A 869 17.12 12.18 -15.03
N VAL A 870 18.20 12.82 -14.57
CA VAL A 870 18.16 14.25 -14.28
C VAL A 870 18.02 15.08 -15.56
N VAL A 871 17.16 16.09 -15.55
CA VAL A 871 16.86 16.92 -16.75
C VAL A 871 17.18 18.41 -16.59
N ASP A 872 17.54 18.85 -15.40
CA ASP A 872 17.94 20.24 -15.13
C ASP A 872 19.41 20.51 -15.47
N SER A 873 19.70 21.76 -15.86
CA SER A 873 21.05 22.21 -16.17
C SER A 873 21.95 22.31 -14.92
N GLY A 874 23.27 22.20 -15.10
CA GLY A 874 24.27 22.40 -14.06
C GLY A 874 24.84 21.12 -13.43
N VAL A 875 24.63 19.95 -14.04
CA VAL A 875 25.30 18.69 -13.70
C VAL A 875 26.40 18.45 -14.75
N SER A 876 27.63 18.32 -14.31
CA SER A 876 28.78 18.21 -15.22
C SER A 876 29.25 16.77 -15.49
N SER A 877 28.85 15.77 -14.69
CA SER A 877 29.37 14.40 -14.83
C SER A 877 28.46 13.28 -14.29
N ASP A 878 27.37 13.56 -13.57
CA ASP A 878 26.61 12.56 -12.82
C ASP A 878 25.16 12.46 -13.26
N GLY A 879 24.87 12.69 -14.52
CA GLY A 879 23.52 12.66 -15.07
C GLY A 879 23.19 11.39 -15.84
N ASN A 880 23.65 10.22 -15.42
CA ASN A 880 23.41 8.96 -16.13
C ASN A 880 21.92 8.58 -16.14
N TRP A 881 21.53 7.77 -17.12
CA TRP A 881 20.24 7.09 -17.16
C TRP A 881 20.28 5.87 -16.25
N THR A 882 19.86 6.01 -15.01
CA THR A 882 19.97 4.96 -13.99
C THR A 882 18.82 3.98 -14.08
N ILE A 883 19.12 2.67 -14.14
CA ILE A 883 18.13 1.59 -14.29
C ILE A 883 18.11 0.71 -13.03
N TYR A 884 16.92 0.55 -12.45
CA TYR A 884 16.62 -0.41 -11.38
C TYR A 884 15.54 -1.39 -11.82
N ASP A 885 15.56 -2.61 -11.30
CA ASP A 885 14.49 -3.58 -11.50
C ASP A 885 14.37 -4.58 -10.34
N THR A 886 13.18 -5.17 -10.21
CA THR A 886 12.87 -6.10 -9.12
C THR A 886 13.40 -7.51 -9.33
N ALA A 887 13.95 -7.84 -10.50
CA ALA A 887 14.60 -9.13 -10.73
C ALA A 887 16.00 -9.15 -10.12
N ARG A 888 16.80 -8.09 -10.34
CA ARG A 888 18.14 -7.94 -9.76
C ARG A 888 18.07 -7.61 -8.27
N GLN A 889 16.98 -7.00 -7.81
CA GLN A 889 16.75 -6.65 -6.41
C GLN A 889 15.44 -7.24 -5.94
N SER A 890 15.49 -8.36 -5.23
CA SER A 890 14.31 -9.07 -4.76
C SER A 890 13.64 -8.43 -3.54
N PHE A 891 14.35 -7.55 -2.81
CA PHE A 891 13.85 -6.83 -1.63
C PHE A 891 14.52 -5.46 -1.48
N ASN A 892 13.89 -4.54 -0.74
CA ASN A 892 14.50 -3.26 -0.38
C ASN A 892 15.62 -3.49 0.66
N SER A 893 16.77 -2.84 0.49
CA SER A 893 17.97 -3.08 1.31
C SER A 893 18.51 -1.78 1.90
N ALA A 894 19.15 -1.88 3.06
CA ALA A 894 19.84 -0.77 3.69
C ALA A 894 21.14 -0.38 2.97
N SER A 895 21.80 -1.34 2.33
CA SER A 895 23.16 -1.15 1.82
C SER A 895 23.23 -0.47 0.47
N SER A 896 22.42 -0.85 -0.50
CA SER A 896 22.37 -0.23 -1.83
C SER A 896 21.53 -1.03 -2.81
N ASN A 897 21.16 -0.39 -3.91
CA ASN A 897 20.44 -1.04 -4.99
C ASN A 897 21.41 -1.36 -6.13
N PRO A 898 21.35 -2.56 -6.73
CA PRO A 898 22.07 -2.83 -7.95
C PRO A 898 21.57 -1.89 -9.06
N SER A 899 22.46 -1.07 -9.61
CA SER A 899 22.16 -0.11 -10.67
C SER A 899 22.99 -0.37 -11.90
N LEU A 900 22.38 -0.20 -13.08
CA LEU A 900 22.99 -0.15 -14.39
C LEU A 900 22.64 1.19 -15.03
N PHE A 901 23.40 1.60 -16.03
CA PHE A 901 23.25 2.90 -16.67
C PHE A 901 23.10 2.72 -18.18
N ALA A 902 22.01 3.23 -18.76
CA ALA A 902 21.75 3.04 -20.19
C ALA A 902 22.79 3.70 -21.10
N ASP A 903 23.47 4.73 -20.60
CA ASP A 903 24.48 5.55 -21.28
C ASP A 903 25.92 5.14 -20.93
N ASP A 904 26.15 3.96 -20.31
CA ASP A 904 27.47 3.57 -19.81
C ASP A 904 27.62 2.04 -19.88
N ASP A 905 28.75 1.57 -20.36
CA ASP A 905 29.07 0.13 -20.55
C ASP A 905 29.50 -0.58 -19.27
N ARG A 906 29.73 0.14 -18.18
CA ARG A 906 30.27 -0.45 -16.94
C ARG A 906 29.41 -1.59 -16.37
N ASP A 907 30.07 -2.46 -15.60
CA ASP A 907 29.47 -3.52 -14.80
C ASP A 907 28.45 -3.00 -13.77
N GLU A 908 27.64 -3.90 -13.23
CA GLU A 908 26.62 -3.57 -12.22
C GLU A 908 27.26 -2.94 -10.96
N LYS A 909 26.74 -1.79 -10.54
CA LYS A 909 27.16 -1.10 -9.33
C LYS A 909 26.20 -1.36 -8.19
N SER A 910 26.73 -1.75 -7.06
CA SER A 910 25.96 -2.07 -5.86
C SER A 910 26.02 -0.99 -4.75
N ASN A 911 26.54 0.21 -5.01
CA ASN A 911 26.87 1.13 -3.90
C ASN A 911 26.50 2.60 -4.11
N SER A 912 25.82 2.99 -5.19
CA SER A 912 25.74 4.43 -5.50
C SER A 912 24.42 5.06 -5.11
N HIS A 913 23.29 4.39 -5.22
CA HIS A 913 21.99 5.04 -5.10
C HIS A 913 20.99 4.13 -4.39
N LYS A 914 20.13 4.73 -3.58
CA LYS A 914 19.16 4.01 -2.75
C LYS A 914 17.74 4.35 -3.15
N ILE A 915 16.98 3.31 -3.48
CA ILE A 915 15.56 3.39 -3.81
C ILE A 915 14.80 2.26 -3.13
N ASP A 916 13.64 2.56 -2.55
CA ASP A 916 12.66 1.55 -2.20
C ASP A 916 11.67 1.40 -3.34
N ILE A 917 11.52 0.20 -3.87
CA ILE A 917 10.43 -0.17 -4.78
C ILE A 917 9.30 -0.69 -3.91
N LEU A 918 8.10 -0.14 -4.08
CA LEU A 918 6.95 -0.33 -3.19
C LEU A 918 5.77 -0.93 -3.95
N SER A 919 4.70 -1.29 -3.23
CA SER A 919 3.48 -1.87 -3.81
C SER A 919 2.76 -0.93 -4.79
N ASP A 920 2.93 0.38 -4.65
CA ASP A 920 2.27 1.41 -5.48
C ASP A 920 3.25 2.37 -6.17
N GLY A 921 4.55 2.11 -6.17
CA GLY A 921 5.52 3.02 -6.77
C GLY A 921 6.91 2.92 -6.18
N VAL A 922 7.56 4.06 -5.99
CA VAL A 922 8.95 4.12 -5.49
C VAL A 922 9.16 5.26 -4.50
N LYS A 923 10.17 5.11 -3.64
CA LYS A 923 10.67 6.18 -2.78
C LYS A 923 12.19 6.21 -2.81
N PHE A 924 12.75 7.38 -3.10
CA PHE A 924 14.20 7.57 -3.05
C PHE A 924 14.69 7.63 -1.61
N ARG A 925 15.89 7.10 -1.36
CA ARG A 925 16.50 6.98 -0.03
C ARG A 925 17.90 7.58 0.05
N ASP A 926 18.26 8.37 -0.95
CA ASP A 926 19.49 9.15 -0.98
C ASP A 926 19.23 10.60 -1.41
N ASN A 927 20.28 11.40 -1.44
CA ASN A 927 20.27 12.79 -1.91
C ASN A 927 21.19 12.98 -3.13
N SER A 928 21.41 11.92 -3.89
CA SER A 928 22.33 11.91 -5.04
C SER A 928 21.86 12.84 -6.15
N ASN A 929 22.80 13.44 -6.87
CA ASN A 929 22.52 14.22 -8.07
C ASN A 929 21.90 13.38 -9.20
N GLN A 930 22.09 12.06 -9.19
CA GLN A 930 21.52 11.16 -10.21
C GLN A 930 20.05 10.85 -9.96
N THR A 931 19.56 10.96 -8.71
CA THR A 931 18.25 10.43 -8.36
C THR A 931 17.38 11.39 -7.53
N ASN A 932 17.94 12.22 -6.61
CA ASN A 932 17.11 12.93 -5.65
C ASN A 932 17.76 14.23 -5.06
N SER A 933 18.64 14.92 -5.77
CA SER A 933 19.01 16.28 -5.37
C SER A 933 17.85 17.26 -5.63
N SER A 934 17.92 18.53 -5.19
CA SER A 934 16.90 19.55 -5.48
C SER A 934 16.88 19.91 -6.97
N ARG A 935 16.36 19.01 -7.80
CA ARG A 935 16.34 19.08 -9.27
C ARG A 935 15.13 18.33 -9.82
N THR A 936 14.80 18.62 -11.07
CA THR A 936 13.79 17.89 -11.84
C THR A 936 14.40 16.65 -12.48
N TYR A 937 13.68 15.54 -12.39
CA TYR A 937 14.03 14.24 -12.96
C TYR A 937 12.90 13.72 -13.82
N LEU A 938 13.28 13.05 -14.90
CA LEU A 938 12.41 12.19 -15.68
C LEU A 938 12.45 10.78 -15.12
N TYR A 939 11.30 10.10 -15.12
CA TYR A 939 11.24 8.65 -14.90
C TYR A 939 10.44 7.94 -15.98
N PHE A 940 10.83 6.70 -16.23
CA PHE A 940 10.11 5.72 -17.05
C PHE A 940 9.99 4.44 -16.23
N ALA A 941 8.79 3.95 -16.02
CA ALA A 941 8.53 2.76 -15.21
C ALA A 941 7.64 1.77 -15.93
N MET A 942 7.99 0.48 -15.84
CA MET A 942 7.17 -0.65 -16.28
C MET A 942 6.61 -1.38 -15.07
N ALA A 943 5.32 -1.70 -15.13
CA ALA A 943 4.63 -2.39 -14.05
C ALA A 943 5.00 -3.87 -13.99
N ASN A 944 4.95 -4.43 -12.79
CA ASN A 944 4.82 -5.86 -12.57
C ASN A 944 3.34 -6.24 -12.58
N ILE A 945 2.65 -5.92 -11.49
CA ILE A 945 1.22 -6.15 -11.28
C ILE A 945 0.59 -4.89 -10.70
N ALA A 946 -0.69 -4.71 -10.97
CA ALA A 946 -1.52 -3.65 -10.39
C ALA A 946 -2.83 -4.24 -9.85
N GLY A 947 -3.24 -3.79 -8.67
CA GLY A 947 -4.43 -4.27 -7.96
C GLY A 947 -5.61 -3.31 -8.06
N GLY A 948 -6.72 -3.72 -7.46
CA GLY A 948 -7.95 -2.92 -7.32
C GLY A 948 -9.14 -3.49 -8.07
N GLY A 949 -10.33 -3.17 -7.64
CA GLY A 949 -11.58 -3.67 -8.21
C GLY A 949 -11.70 -5.21 -8.11
N THR A 950 -11.80 -5.87 -9.24
CA THR A 950 -11.86 -7.34 -9.32
C THR A 950 -10.49 -8.02 -9.19
N ALA A 951 -9.40 -7.28 -9.19
CA ALA A 951 -8.06 -7.79 -8.91
C ALA A 951 -7.71 -7.68 -7.42
N ALA A 952 -6.89 -8.60 -6.91
CA ALA A 952 -6.44 -8.54 -5.51
C ALA A 952 -5.64 -7.26 -5.22
N PRO A 953 -5.69 -6.72 -3.99
CA PRO A 953 -4.78 -5.66 -3.56
C PRO A 953 -3.31 -6.06 -3.72
N ILE A 954 -2.42 -5.10 -3.95
CA ILE A 954 -0.99 -5.36 -3.98
C ILE A 954 -0.43 -5.26 -2.57
N TYR A 955 0.31 -6.29 -2.15
CA TYR A 955 0.89 -6.38 -0.81
C TYR A 955 2.28 -5.78 -0.77
N GLY A 956 2.67 -5.36 0.45
CA GLY A 956 3.94 -4.72 0.73
C GLY A 956 5.16 -5.55 0.27
N ARG A 957 6.27 -4.87 -0.02
CA ARG A 957 7.50 -5.46 -0.56
C ARG A 957 8.67 -5.35 0.43
#